data_bdc5dc80b38d5f372fe5cefdc6a2717a
#
_entry.id   bdc5dc80b38d5f372fe5cefdc6a2717a
#
_cell.length_a   1.000
_cell.length_b   1.000
_cell.length_c   1.000
_cell.angle_alpha   90.00
_cell.angle_beta   90.00
_cell.angle_gamma   90.00
#
_symmetry.space_group_name_H-M   'P 1'
#
loop_
_entity.id
_entity.type
_entity.pdbx_description
1 polymer ?
#
loop_
_entity_poly.entity_id
_entity_poly.type
_entity_poly.pdbx_seq_one_letter_code
_entity_poly.pdbx_strand_id
1 'polypeptide(L)'
;MRPSPMQHVSAFSRPQTVPAVPVTVPRRNLWILNSWRDLILYVGTPLLLVPMFALAQARWSAQDIYVFVAAFGSMGHHLPGMIRAYGDRALFARFRWRFIFAPIFLLATCVAFNYWNLKGIILVVFFWGVWHGMMQTYGFCRIYDAKTGSFAAVTRRLDFATCALWFAAAVLLSPQRMMDTLEAFYASGGPFISPGLLQIAQQALLFTAVAVSILFVINFVRLLGQGSRPNPVKLALLVTSIAFWWYCNNGVTNILAGIALFEVFHDVQYLSLVWIYNRNRVEKDSSIGGFMRFIFRRSGSLIGLYVGLVFAYGSLAYFNSRMEIDTIKRILTGVVAASGLLHFYYDGFIWKVREKSTRESLGLTGGTTAAANNYFLPTWLLHGAKWVGVFVIPLGALWLGQVHSGVPETQRESWIVTDLPVGARQHLNYGSALEKAGQFNEAVEQYRIALGFEPTYAKVHYNLAKILMGQSKIDEAVEHFAQAARFDPGEADHHLHYGYALERVGRGEEAASQYQAAIKLKPRSAKYHYAWATLLLKMQRLDEAGAEFEQVLQLDAKNAEAHFAIGNVALANGGAEEAERHYVEALRLDPKRADIRTVLGDIYFQQGHVSQAIVQYEEALRLNPALSNAEEHLRLARSSDSRFQSTSP
;
A
#
# COMPACT_ATOMS: atom_id res chain seq x y z
N MET A 1 -28.40 97.37 -34.54
CA MET A 1 -28.03 98.37 -33.50
C MET A 1 -26.84 97.84 -32.77
N ARG A 2 -25.88 98.66 -32.44
CA ARG A 2 -24.49 98.59 -32.07
C ARG A 2 -24.07 97.47 -31.15
N PRO A 3 -22.78 96.91 -31.29
CA PRO A 3 -22.15 95.94 -30.41
C PRO A 3 -21.44 96.60 -29.23
N SER A 4 -21.31 95.90 -28.13
CA SER A 4 -20.59 96.32 -26.91
C SER A 4 -19.25 95.51 -26.77
N PRO A 5 -18.27 96.06 -26.11
CA PRO A 5 -16.86 95.79 -26.43
C PRO A 5 -16.22 94.62 -25.63
N MET A 6 -15.14 94.05 -26.21
CA MET A 6 -14.25 93.08 -25.61
C MET A 6 -13.58 93.66 -24.34
N GLN A 7 -13.56 92.85 -23.29
CA GLN A 7 -12.59 93.01 -22.17
C GLN A 7 -11.45 92.02 -22.29
N HIS A 8 -10.26 92.59 -22.36
CA HIS A 8 -8.97 91.84 -22.17
C HIS A 8 -8.86 91.27 -20.77
N VAL A 9 -8.63 89.99 -20.66
CA VAL A 9 -8.13 89.39 -19.43
C VAL A 9 -6.80 88.72 -19.75
N SER A 10 -5.71 89.40 -19.37
CA SER A 10 -4.37 88.86 -19.23
C SER A 10 -4.21 88.41 -17.80
N ALA A 11 -3.93 87.12 -17.59
CA ALA A 11 -3.09 86.66 -16.49
C ALA A 11 -2.75 85.18 -16.67
N PHE A 12 -1.55 84.87 -17.20
CA PHE A 12 -0.91 83.59 -17.08
C PHE A 12 -0.53 83.43 -15.62
N SER A 13 -1.31 82.64 -14.83
CA SER A 13 -0.91 82.15 -13.55
C SER A 13 -0.06 80.89 -13.79
N ARG A 14 1.22 80.89 -13.36
CA ARG A 14 2.11 79.72 -13.34
C ARG A 14 1.43 78.59 -12.57
N PRO A 15 1.46 77.31 -13.05
CA PRO A 15 0.98 76.20 -12.27
C PRO A 15 1.85 76.04 -11.01
N GLN A 16 1.22 76.14 -9.84
CA GLN A 16 1.87 75.76 -8.58
C GLN A 16 2.24 74.29 -8.66
N THR A 17 3.53 73.99 -8.61
CA THR A 17 4.06 72.64 -8.43
C THR A 17 3.64 72.15 -7.04
N VAL A 18 2.58 71.31 -7.03
CA VAL A 18 2.22 70.51 -5.85
C VAL A 18 3.42 69.62 -5.55
N PRO A 19 3.98 69.67 -4.32
CA PRO A 19 5.11 68.78 -3.96
C PRO A 19 4.61 67.33 -4.14
N ALA A 20 5.33 66.55 -4.94
CA ALA A 20 5.05 65.15 -5.13
C ALA A 20 5.14 64.47 -3.76
N VAL A 21 3.97 64.06 -3.23
CA VAL A 21 3.92 63.17 -2.06
C VAL A 21 4.73 61.94 -2.43
N PRO A 22 5.76 61.60 -1.68
CA PRO A 22 6.52 60.38 -1.99
C PRO A 22 5.55 59.21 -1.95
N VAL A 23 5.28 58.62 -3.11
CA VAL A 23 4.52 57.39 -3.22
C VAL A 23 5.38 56.34 -2.53
N THR A 24 5.14 56.11 -1.23
CA THR A 24 5.72 54.99 -0.50
C THR A 24 5.21 53.74 -1.20
N VAL A 25 6.07 53.17 -2.06
CA VAL A 25 5.82 51.87 -2.68
C VAL A 25 5.66 50.90 -1.51
N PRO A 26 4.46 50.32 -1.33
CA PRO A 26 4.23 49.43 -0.20
C PRO A 26 5.29 48.32 -0.24
N ARG A 27 6.03 48.12 0.89
CA ARG A 27 7.01 47.03 1.01
C ARG A 27 6.34 45.74 0.56
N ARG A 28 6.80 45.15 -0.56
CA ARG A 28 6.28 43.90 -1.08
C ARG A 28 6.46 42.81 -0.03
N ASN A 29 5.38 42.24 0.43
CA ASN A 29 5.43 41.10 1.36
C ASN A 29 5.85 39.86 0.57
N LEU A 30 7.10 39.41 0.76
CA LEU A 30 7.69 38.25 0.06
C LEU A 30 7.17 36.91 0.59
N TRP A 31 6.56 36.90 1.77
CA TRP A 31 6.25 35.71 2.55
C TRP A 31 4.79 35.33 2.47
N ILE A 32 4.48 34.02 2.51
CA ILE A 32 3.11 33.53 2.66
C ILE A 32 2.63 33.82 4.08
N LEU A 33 3.41 33.45 5.08
CA LEU A 33 3.15 33.66 6.50
C LEU A 33 4.03 34.76 7.05
N ASN A 34 5.29 34.45 7.27
CA ASN A 34 6.38 35.33 7.65
C ASN A 34 7.73 34.62 7.37
N SER A 35 8.84 35.36 7.52
CA SER A 35 10.15 34.85 7.11
C SER A 35 10.54 33.53 7.77
N TRP A 36 10.45 33.43 9.09
CA TRP A 36 10.92 32.24 9.79
C TRP A 36 9.97 31.03 9.58
N ARG A 37 8.65 31.23 9.50
CA ARG A 37 7.70 30.13 9.25
C ARG A 37 7.81 29.60 7.84
N ASP A 38 7.89 30.46 6.84
CA ASP A 38 8.07 30.02 5.45
C ASP A 38 9.39 29.25 5.29
N LEU A 39 10.48 29.75 5.92
CA LEU A 39 11.75 29.06 5.85
C LEU A 39 11.74 27.72 6.58
N ILE A 40 11.09 27.59 7.72
CA ILE A 40 11.03 26.32 8.45
C ILE A 40 10.06 25.34 7.79
N LEU A 41 8.79 25.77 7.52
CA LEU A 41 7.73 24.86 7.10
C LEU A 41 7.77 24.50 5.62
N TYR A 42 8.28 25.40 4.76
CA TYR A 42 8.22 25.20 3.31
C TYR A 42 9.58 24.95 2.66
N VAL A 43 10.67 25.43 3.23
CA VAL A 43 12.01 25.31 2.65
C VAL A 43 12.92 24.41 3.49
N GLY A 44 13.01 24.64 4.78
CA GLY A 44 13.97 24.02 5.68
C GLY A 44 13.53 22.70 6.31
N THR A 45 12.29 22.28 6.14
CA THR A 45 11.76 21.02 6.69
C THR A 45 12.64 19.80 6.40
N PRO A 46 13.23 19.61 5.20
CA PRO A 46 14.15 18.50 4.94
C PRO A 46 15.34 18.43 5.88
N LEU A 47 15.90 19.56 6.31
CA LEU A 47 17.02 19.61 7.23
C LEU A 47 16.69 19.07 8.64
N LEU A 48 15.42 19.14 9.03
CA LEU A 48 14.92 18.57 10.27
C LEU A 48 14.52 17.09 10.10
N LEU A 49 13.91 16.76 8.98
CA LEU A 49 13.37 15.42 8.75
C LEU A 49 14.46 14.36 8.54
N VAL A 50 15.52 14.66 7.81
CA VAL A 50 16.60 13.69 7.53
C VAL A 50 17.21 13.13 8.82
N PRO A 51 17.69 13.95 9.80
CA PRO A 51 18.22 13.41 11.05
C PRO A 51 17.14 12.72 11.91
N MET A 52 15.89 13.21 11.91
CA MET A 52 14.80 12.55 12.64
C MET A 52 14.52 11.15 12.09
N PHE A 53 14.50 10.98 10.77
CA PHE A 53 14.31 9.67 10.14
C PHE A 53 15.50 8.75 10.38
N ALA A 54 16.74 9.25 10.37
CA ALA A 54 17.92 8.47 10.73
C ALA A 54 17.83 7.93 12.17
N LEU A 55 17.38 8.75 13.12
CA LEU A 55 17.14 8.33 14.51
C LEU A 55 15.96 7.33 14.61
N ALA A 56 14.92 7.51 13.83
CA ALA A 56 13.79 6.58 13.78
C ALA A 56 14.21 5.21 13.24
N GLN A 57 14.99 5.16 12.16
CA GLN A 57 15.50 3.92 11.57
C GLN A 57 16.47 3.16 12.49
N ALA A 58 17.09 3.82 13.46
CA ALA A 58 17.90 3.15 14.49
C ALA A 58 17.06 2.32 15.49
N ARG A 59 15.72 2.53 15.54
CA ARG A 59 14.82 1.89 16.50
C ARG A 59 13.68 1.10 15.86
N TRP A 60 13.25 1.46 14.67
CA TRP A 60 12.11 0.87 13.96
C TRP A 60 12.50 0.46 12.54
N SER A 61 11.86 -0.58 12.03
CA SER A 61 12.04 -0.98 10.65
C SER A 61 11.53 0.09 9.67
N ALA A 62 12.10 0.13 8.46
CA ALA A 62 11.60 1.03 7.41
C ALA A 62 10.13 0.77 7.07
N GLN A 63 9.67 -0.47 7.18
CA GLN A 63 8.27 -0.86 6.99
C GLN A 63 7.36 -0.26 8.07
N ASP A 64 7.74 -0.32 9.34
CA ASP A 64 6.94 0.26 10.43
C ASP A 64 6.85 1.78 10.31
N ILE A 65 7.98 2.44 10.01
CA ILE A 65 8.02 3.88 9.75
C ILE A 65 7.10 4.24 8.58
N TYR A 66 7.19 3.50 7.47
CA TYR A 66 6.34 3.72 6.31
C TYR A 66 4.85 3.54 6.63
N VAL A 67 4.47 2.46 7.32
CA VAL A 67 3.08 2.20 7.71
C VAL A 67 2.55 3.31 8.61
N PHE A 68 3.35 3.77 9.57
CA PHE A 68 2.97 4.88 10.45
C PHE A 68 2.76 6.19 9.67
N VAL A 69 3.70 6.54 8.79
CA VAL A 69 3.61 7.77 7.98
C VAL A 69 2.48 7.69 6.97
N ALA A 70 2.31 6.56 6.28
CA ALA A 70 1.22 6.35 5.33
C ALA A 70 -0.16 6.46 6.01
N ALA A 71 -0.28 5.96 7.24
CA ALA A 71 -1.52 6.06 8.00
C ALA A 71 -1.77 7.48 8.51
N PHE A 72 -0.87 8.01 9.30
CA PHE A 72 -1.11 9.22 10.07
C PHE A 72 -0.68 10.52 9.37
N GLY A 73 0.27 10.44 8.45
CA GLY A 73 0.63 11.53 7.56
C GLY A 73 -0.23 11.50 6.30
N SER A 74 0.17 10.67 5.35
CA SER A 74 -0.41 10.61 4.00
C SER A 74 -1.94 10.51 3.99
N MET A 75 -2.54 9.52 4.65
CA MET A 75 -3.99 9.40 4.67
C MET A 75 -4.65 10.50 5.51
N GLY A 76 -4.03 10.87 6.63
CA GLY A 76 -4.57 11.89 7.54
C GLY A 76 -4.74 13.25 6.86
N HIS A 77 -3.79 13.68 6.03
CA HIS A 77 -3.85 14.99 5.36
C HIS A 77 -4.92 15.09 4.26
N HIS A 78 -5.55 13.98 3.84
CA HIS A 78 -6.69 14.03 2.92
C HIS A 78 -7.94 14.66 3.54
N LEU A 79 -8.12 14.51 4.85
CA LEU A 79 -9.30 14.99 5.58
C LEU A 79 -9.56 16.50 5.42
N PRO A 80 -8.57 17.41 5.51
CA PRO A 80 -8.79 18.85 5.36
C PRO A 80 -9.38 19.26 4.02
N GLY A 81 -8.95 18.61 2.94
CA GLY A 81 -9.51 18.81 1.60
C GLY A 81 -10.99 18.43 1.54
N MET A 82 -11.34 17.27 2.14
CA MET A 82 -12.73 16.81 2.25
C MET A 82 -13.58 17.74 3.12
N ILE A 83 -13.08 18.14 4.30
CA ILE A 83 -13.76 19.09 5.18
C ILE A 83 -14.10 20.37 4.41
N ARG A 84 -13.19 20.87 3.58
CA ARG A 84 -13.42 22.06 2.78
C ARG A 84 -14.42 21.81 1.65
N ALA A 85 -14.31 20.70 0.91
CA ALA A 85 -15.19 20.39 -0.20
C ALA A 85 -16.67 20.36 0.23
N TYR A 86 -16.96 19.82 1.41
CA TYR A 86 -18.32 19.68 1.94
C TYR A 86 -18.72 20.78 2.94
N GLY A 87 -17.78 21.40 3.62
CA GLY A 87 -18.02 22.45 4.61
C GLY A 87 -18.15 23.86 4.04
N ASP A 88 -17.63 24.10 2.83
CA ASP A 88 -17.77 25.36 2.11
C ASP A 88 -19.04 25.32 1.24
N ARG A 89 -20.13 25.91 1.74
CA ARG A 89 -21.44 25.86 1.09
C ARG A 89 -21.41 26.41 -0.34
N ALA A 90 -20.67 27.48 -0.60
CA ALA A 90 -20.58 28.07 -1.93
C ALA A 90 -19.83 27.16 -2.90
N LEU A 91 -18.73 26.57 -2.46
CA LEU A 91 -17.95 25.62 -3.22
C LEU A 91 -18.76 24.36 -3.52
N PHE A 92 -19.42 23.80 -2.49
CA PHE A 92 -20.28 22.62 -2.63
C PHE A 92 -21.45 22.88 -3.59
N ALA A 93 -22.17 23.97 -3.45
CA ALA A 93 -23.30 24.33 -4.34
C ALA A 93 -22.86 24.44 -5.80
N ARG A 94 -21.68 25.06 -6.04
CA ARG A 94 -21.09 25.21 -7.38
C ARG A 94 -20.70 23.88 -8.04
N PHE A 95 -20.22 22.91 -7.27
CA PHE A 95 -19.71 21.63 -7.77
C PHE A 95 -20.47 20.43 -7.23
N ARG A 96 -21.70 20.61 -6.75
CA ARG A 96 -22.53 19.65 -6.04
C ARG A 96 -22.50 18.25 -6.65
N TRP A 97 -22.80 18.14 -7.93
CA TRP A 97 -22.86 16.83 -8.59
C TRP A 97 -21.51 16.14 -8.68
N ARG A 98 -20.44 16.90 -8.85
CA ARG A 98 -19.07 16.35 -8.89
C ARG A 98 -18.64 15.83 -7.51
N PHE A 99 -19.01 16.54 -6.45
CA PHE A 99 -18.68 16.15 -5.08
C PHE A 99 -19.57 15.00 -4.56
N ILE A 100 -20.68 14.70 -5.19
CA ILE A 100 -21.51 13.53 -4.90
C ILE A 100 -21.07 12.31 -5.72
N PHE A 101 -20.93 12.45 -7.04
CA PHE A 101 -20.68 11.30 -7.91
C PHE A 101 -19.21 10.85 -7.94
N ALA A 102 -18.23 11.75 -7.84
CA ALA A 102 -16.84 11.37 -7.89
C ALA A 102 -16.42 10.45 -6.73
N PRO A 103 -16.81 10.68 -5.46
CA PRO A 103 -16.53 9.75 -4.38
C PRO A 103 -17.11 8.36 -4.61
N ILE A 104 -18.36 8.28 -5.05
CA ILE A 104 -19.03 6.99 -5.30
C ILE A 104 -18.30 6.24 -6.40
N PHE A 105 -18.00 6.90 -7.51
CA PHE A 105 -17.29 6.30 -8.64
C PHE A 105 -15.87 5.84 -8.27
N LEU A 106 -15.08 6.70 -7.65
CA LEU A 106 -13.71 6.39 -7.27
C LEU A 106 -13.66 5.28 -6.21
N LEU A 107 -14.56 5.34 -5.22
CA LEU A 107 -14.64 4.30 -4.19
C LEU A 107 -15.01 2.95 -4.81
N ALA A 108 -16.07 2.90 -5.60
CA ALA A 108 -16.49 1.66 -6.26
C ALA A 108 -15.38 1.09 -7.16
N THR A 109 -14.72 1.93 -7.96
CA THR A 109 -13.64 1.52 -8.85
C THR A 109 -12.43 0.98 -8.06
N CYS A 110 -11.96 1.73 -7.05
CA CYS A 110 -10.80 1.30 -6.27
C CYS A 110 -11.07 0.03 -5.48
N VAL A 111 -12.26 -0.11 -4.88
CA VAL A 111 -12.65 -1.32 -4.16
C VAL A 111 -12.75 -2.51 -5.13
N ALA A 112 -13.40 -2.35 -6.28
CA ALA A 112 -13.52 -3.40 -7.28
C ALA A 112 -12.15 -3.88 -7.79
N PHE A 113 -11.26 -2.96 -8.15
CA PHE A 113 -9.91 -3.31 -8.61
C PHE A 113 -9.10 -4.06 -7.55
N ASN A 114 -9.16 -3.62 -6.30
CA ASN A 114 -8.45 -4.32 -5.22
C ASN A 114 -9.11 -5.66 -4.86
N TYR A 115 -10.44 -5.74 -4.85
CA TYR A 115 -11.18 -6.98 -4.59
C TYR A 115 -10.82 -8.06 -5.62
N TRP A 116 -10.80 -7.72 -6.91
CA TRP A 116 -10.43 -8.63 -8.00
C TRP A 116 -8.92 -8.72 -8.26
N ASN A 117 -8.08 -8.15 -7.39
CA ASN A 117 -6.62 -8.16 -7.51
C ASN A 117 -6.09 -7.62 -8.85
N LEU A 118 -6.73 -6.57 -9.37
CA LEU A 118 -6.33 -5.90 -10.60
C LEU A 118 -5.22 -4.88 -10.32
N LYS A 119 -4.03 -5.11 -10.86
CA LYS A 119 -2.80 -4.36 -10.52
C LYS A 119 -2.76 -2.94 -11.12
N GLY A 120 -3.49 -2.67 -12.18
CA GLY A 120 -3.46 -1.37 -12.88
C GLY A 120 -3.78 -0.17 -12.00
N ILE A 121 -4.61 -0.35 -10.94
CA ILE A 121 -4.93 0.73 -10.00
C ILE A 121 -3.68 1.26 -9.26
N ILE A 122 -2.70 0.40 -9.01
CA ILE A 122 -1.45 0.76 -8.31
C ILE A 122 -0.69 1.81 -9.12
N LEU A 123 -0.58 1.60 -10.44
CA LEU A 123 0.07 2.56 -11.35
C LEU A 123 -0.66 3.90 -11.37
N VAL A 124 -1.99 3.87 -11.46
CA VAL A 124 -2.79 5.10 -11.47
C VAL A 124 -2.61 5.88 -10.18
N VAL A 125 -2.70 5.23 -9.02
CA VAL A 125 -2.50 5.89 -7.71
C VAL A 125 -1.06 6.43 -7.59
N PHE A 126 -0.06 5.66 -8.03
CA PHE A 126 1.34 6.07 -8.00
C PHE A 126 1.59 7.32 -8.86
N PHE A 127 1.22 7.31 -10.13
CA PHE A 127 1.44 8.46 -11.02
C PHE A 127 0.67 9.70 -10.59
N TRP A 128 -0.53 9.52 -10.03
CA TRP A 128 -1.30 10.62 -9.45
C TRP A 128 -0.65 11.17 -8.19
N GLY A 129 -0.05 10.34 -7.34
CA GLY A 129 0.74 10.77 -6.18
C GLY A 129 1.94 11.63 -6.60
N VAL A 130 2.72 11.16 -7.58
CA VAL A 130 3.85 11.92 -8.15
C VAL A 130 3.38 13.26 -8.74
N TRP A 131 2.31 13.23 -9.52
CA TRP A 131 1.69 14.43 -10.08
C TRP A 131 1.23 15.41 -8.99
N HIS A 132 0.60 14.90 -7.93
CA HIS A 132 0.12 15.73 -6.83
C HIS A 132 1.26 16.43 -6.10
N GLY A 133 2.31 15.71 -5.70
CA GLY A 133 3.50 16.29 -5.05
C GLY A 133 4.19 17.35 -5.92
N MET A 134 4.30 17.10 -7.22
CA MET A 134 4.81 18.05 -8.20
C MET A 134 3.91 19.30 -8.27
N MET A 135 2.59 19.12 -8.35
CA MET A 135 1.64 20.22 -8.45
C MET A 135 1.57 21.08 -7.18
N GLN A 136 1.81 20.48 -6.02
CA GLN A 136 1.96 21.24 -4.77
C GLN A 136 3.17 22.18 -4.83
N THR A 137 4.36 21.65 -5.21
CA THR A 137 5.58 22.47 -5.39
C THR A 137 5.36 23.60 -6.40
N TYR A 138 4.78 23.29 -7.56
CA TYR A 138 4.41 24.28 -8.56
C TYR A 138 3.40 25.30 -8.03
N GLY A 139 2.41 24.86 -7.26
CA GLY A 139 1.40 25.72 -6.62
C GLY A 139 2.02 26.76 -5.68
N PHE A 140 2.94 26.35 -4.83
CA PHE A 140 3.72 27.26 -3.99
C PHE A 140 4.51 28.30 -4.82
N CYS A 141 5.14 27.86 -5.92
CA CYS A 141 5.81 28.79 -6.83
C CYS A 141 4.86 29.87 -7.35
N ARG A 142 3.60 29.51 -7.67
CA ARG A 142 2.58 30.47 -8.10
C ARG A 142 2.14 31.44 -7.00
N ILE A 143 2.04 30.97 -5.76
CA ILE A 143 1.72 31.83 -4.62
C ILE A 143 2.84 32.86 -4.41
N TYR A 144 4.11 32.45 -4.41
CA TYR A 144 5.25 33.35 -4.25
C TYR A 144 5.41 34.35 -5.40
N ASP A 145 5.14 33.94 -6.65
CA ASP A 145 5.10 34.86 -7.78
C ASP A 145 3.98 35.91 -7.63
N ALA A 146 2.81 35.50 -7.17
CA ALA A 146 1.71 36.42 -6.92
C ALA A 146 2.03 37.46 -5.82
N LYS A 147 2.84 37.08 -4.81
CA LYS A 147 3.33 38.02 -3.77
C LYS A 147 4.23 39.12 -4.34
N THR A 148 4.97 38.85 -5.39
CA THR A 148 5.85 39.82 -6.06
C THR A 148 5.20 40.47 -7.30
N GLY A 149 3.97 40.08 -7.65
CA GLY A 149 3.28 40.58 -8.85
C GLY A 149 3.87 40.04 -10.16
N SER A 150 4.58 38.93 -10.13
CA SER A 150 5.16 38.29 -11.32
C SER A 150 4.17 37.31 -11.95
N PHE A 151 3.59 37.68 -13.12
CA PHE A 151 2.59 36.87 -13.81
C PHE A 151 3.00 36.46 -15.24
N ALA A 152 4.29 36.59 -15.59
CA ALA A 152 4.78 36.29 -16.93
C ALA A 152 4.49 34.83 -17.34
N ALA A 153 3.92 34.66 -18.53
CA ALA A 153 3.52 33.35 -19.03
C ALA A 153 4.74 32.42 -19.24
N VAL A 154 5.86 32.97 -19.69
CA VAL A 154 7.11 32.22 -19.90
C VAL A 154 7.62 31.66 -18.57
N THR A 155 7.74 32.51 -17.53
CA THR A 155 8.16 32.07 -16.19
C THR A 155 7.28 30.95 -15.68
N ARG A 156 5.95 31.10 -15.79
CA ARG A 156 4.98 30.09 -15.36
C ARG A 156 5.16 28.76 -16.08
N ARG A 157 5.43 28.78 -17.42
CA ARG A 157 5.64 27.56 -18.20
C ARG A 157 6.95 26.88 -17.85
N LEU A 158 8.00 27.66 -17.64
CA LEU A 158 9.32 27.13 -17.24
C LEU A 158 9.27 26.55 -15.83
N ASP A 159 8.65 27.19 -14.87
CA ASP A 159 8.46 26.64 -13.51
C ASP A 159 7.73 25.29 -13.55
N PHE A 160 6.64 25.22 -14.34
CA PHE A 160 5.88 23.98 -14.50
C PHE A 160 6.73 22.88 -15.15
N ALA A 161 7.41 23.20 -16.26
CA ALA A 161 8.25 22.22 -16.98
C ALA A 161 9.41 21.73 -16.11
N THR A 162 10.08 22.63 -15.36
CA THR A 162 11.17 22.26 -14.44
C THR A 162 10.64 21.31 -13.35
N CYS A 163 9.54 21.63 -12.69
CA CYS A 163 8.93 20.73 -11.71
C CYS A 163 8.60 19.37 -12.33
N ALA A 164 7.87 19.36 -13.46
CA ALA A 164 7.39 18.13 -14.07
C ALA A 164 8.53 17.20 -14.51
N LEU A 165 9.55 17.76 -15.16
CA LEU A 165 10.68 16.97 -15.68
C LEU A 165 11.55 16.41 -14.54
N TRP A 166 11.86 17.20 -13.52
CA TRP A 166 12.68 16.70 -12.41
C TRP A 166 11.93 15.74 -11.48
N PHE A 167 10.62 15.91 -11.28
CA PHE A 167 9.82 14.94 -10.54
C PHE A 167 9.72 13.61 -11.30
N ALA A 168 9.54 13.66 -12.62
CA ALA A 168 9.56 12.47 -13.46
C ALA A 168 10.95 11.82 -13.49
N ALA A 169 12.02 12.63 -13.66
CA ALA A 169 13.39 12.14 -13.70
C ALA A 169 13.80 11.43 -12.39
N ALA A 170 13.43 11.97 -11.24
CA ALA A 170 13.73 11.34 -9.94
C ALA A 170 13.12 9.93 -9.82
N VAL A 171 11.95 9.71 -10.41
CA VAL A 171 11.29 8.38 -10.45
C VAL A 171 11.91 7.47 -11.49
N LEU A 172 12.01 7.96 -12.74
CA LEU A 172 12.42 7.13 -13.88
C LEU A 172 13.92 6.80 -13.89
N LEU A 173 14.74 7.60 -13.21
CA LEU A 173 16.18 7.34 -13.03
C LEU A 173 16.50 6.60 -11.71
N SER A 174 15.52 6.41 -10.84
CA SER A 174 15.67 5.56 -9.66
C SER A 174 15.53 4.10 -10.05
N PRO A 175 16.56 3.25 -9.87
CA PRO A 175 16.47 1.83 -10.21
C PRO A 175 15.32 1.14 -9.50
N GLN A 176 15.16 1.39 -8.19
CA GLN A 176 14.11 0.75 -7.39
C GLN A 176 12.71 1.19 -7.81
N ARG A 177 12.49 2.50 -8.05
CA ARG A 177 11.18 3.01 -8.51
C ARG A 177 10.82 2.51 -9.89
N MET A 178 11.81 2.45 -10.77
CA MET A 178 11.63 1.93 -12.11
C MET A 178 11.22 0.46 -12.07
N MET A 179 11.90 -0.36 -11.26
CA MET A 179 11.54 -1.77 -11.08
C MET A 179 10.10 -1.93 -10.57
N ASP A 180 9.73 -1.22 -9.49
CA ASP A 180 8.38 -1.29 -8.93
C ASP A 180 7.31 -0.87 -9.95
N THR A 181 7.63 0.15 -10.77
CA THR A 181 6.72 0.66 -11.81
C THR A 181 6.57 -0.36 -12.96
N LEU A 182 7.67 -0.95 -13.45
CA LEU A 182 7.64 -1.95 -14.51
C LEU A 182 7.00 -3.26 -14.04
N GLU A 183 7.28 -3.71 -12.81
CA GLU A 183 6.60 -4.86 -12.20
C GLU A 183 5.08 -4.67 -12.20
N ALA A 184 4.60 -3.51 -11.73
CA ALA A 184 3.17 -3.21 -11.76
C ALA A 184 2.61 -3.07 -13.19
N PHE A 185 3.40 -2.52 -14.12
CA PHE A 185 3.01 -2.36 -15.52
C PHE A 185 2.87 -3.72 -16.23
N TYR A 186 3.85 -4.60 -16.08
CA TYR A 186 3.80 -5.95 -16.65
C TYR A 186 2.72 -6.81 -15.99
N ALA A 187 2.55 -6.69 -14.66
CA ALA A 187 1.45 -7.34 -13.95
C ALA A 187 0.06 -6.87 -14.39
N SER A 188 -0.02 -5.67 -14.96
CA SER A 188 -1.25 -5.13 -15.58
C SER A 188 -1.40 -5.46 -17.06
N GLY A 189 -0.57 -6.38 -17.59
CA GLY A 189 -0.61 -6.79 -19.00
C GLY A 189 0.08 -5.81 -19.96
N GLY A 190 0.93 -4.93 -19.44
CA GLY A 190 1.75 -4.05 -20.27
C GLY A 190 2.72 -4.84 -21.16
N PRO A 191 3.01 -4.35 -22.37
CA PRO A 191 3.95 -4.98 -23.27
C PRO A 191 5.39 -4.83 -22.76
N PHE A 192 6.26 -5.75 -23.22
CA PHE A 192 7.69 -5.68 -22.92
C PHE A 192 8.32 -4.38 -23.41
N ILE A 193 9.11 -3.74 -22.56
CA ILE A 193 9.90 -2.54 -22.86
C ILE A 193 11.37 -2.95 -22.83
N SER A 194 12.04 -2.92 -23.99
CA SER A 194 13.44 -3.31 -24.04
C SER A 194 14.34 -2.37 -23.23
N PRO A 195 15.44 -2.88 -22.62
CA PRO A 195 16.38 -2.07 -21.83
C PRO A 195 16.94 -0.89 -22.63
N GLY A 196 17.23 -1.10 -23.92
CA GLY A 196 17.72 -0.03 -24.80
C GLY A 196 16.71 1.11 -24.97
N LEU A 197 15.42 0.78 -25.14
CA LEU A 197 14.35 1.78 -25.23
C LEU A 197 14.20 2.54 -23.91
N LEU A 198 14.25 1.82 -22.78
CA LEU A 198 14.19 2.43 -21.46
C LEU A 198 15.34 3.39 -21.23
N GLN A 199 16.56 2.97 -21.55
CA GLN A 199 17.76 3.80 -21.43
C GLN A 199 17.70 5.06 -22.31
N ILE A 200 17.24 4.93 -23.55
CA ILE A 200 17.03 6.09 -24.45
C ILE A 200 16.00 7.05 -23.83
N ALA A 201 14.89 6.54 -23.31
CA ALA A 201 13.85 7.36 -22.67
C ALA A 201 14.38 8.10 -21.43
N GLN A 202 15.18 7.42 -20.60
CA GLN A 202 15.82 8.00 -19.42
C GLN A 202 16.82 9.12 -19.80
N GLN A 203 17.67 8.88 -20.81
CA GLN A 203 18.63 9.86 -21.30
C GLN A 203 17.94 11.08 -21.92
N ALA A 204 16.91 10.85 -22.74
CA ALA A 204 16.12 11.92 -23.35
C ALA A 204 15.41 12.78 -22.28
N LEU A 205 14.85 12.15 -21.25
CA LEU A 205 14.23 12.85 -20.13
C LEU A 205 15.25 13.70 -19.36
N LEU A 206 16.41 13.14 -19.02
CA LEU A 206 17.47 13.86 -18.31
C LEU A 206 17.99 15.04 -19.13
N PHE A 207 18.28 14.82 -20.40
CA PHE A 207 18.70 15.89 -21.32
C PHE A 207 17.67 17.02 -21.38
N THR A 208 16.39 16.67 -21.50
CA THR A 208 15.29 17.66 -21.56
C THR A 208 15.16 18.41 -20.23
N ALA A 209 15.29 17.73 -19.09
CA ALA A 209 15.24 18.36 -17.77
C ALA A 209 16.38 19.37 -17.58
N VAL A 210 17.60 19.02 -17.98
CA VAL A 210 18.76 19.91 -17.94
C VAL A 210 18.57 21.11 -18.88
N ALA A 211 18.14 20.88 -20.12
CA ALA A 211 17.91 21.95 -21.11
C ALA A 211 16.85 22.94 -20.62
N VAL A 212 15.74 22.46 -20.05
CA VAL A 212 14.69 23.32 -19.47
C VAL A 212 15.22 24.08 -18.24
N SER A 213 16.07 23.46 -17.43
CA SER A 213 16.70 24.14 -16.29
C SER A 213 17.63 25.29 -16.74
N ILE A 214 18.37 25.10 -17.81
CA ILE A 214 19.19 26.16 -18.42
C ILE A 214 18.29 27.32 -18.91
N LEU A 215 17.20 27.01 -19.61
CA LEU A 215 16.23 28.01 -20.04
C LEU A 215 15.57 28.74 -18.86
N PHE A 216 15.30 28.02 -17.75
CA PHE A 216 14.80 28.62 -16.52
C PHE A 216 15.81 29.62 -15.94
N VAL A 217 17.09 29.27 -15.86
CA VAL A 217 18.16 30.15 -15.38
C VAL A 217 18.34 31.36 -16.29
N ILE A 218 18.36 31.17 -17.61
CA ILE A 218 18.44 32.26 -18.59
C ILE A 218 17.27 33.24 -18.41
N ASN A 219 16.04 32.72 -18.28
CA ASN A 219 14.86 33.57 -18.05
C ASN A 219 14.96 34.31 -16.70
N PHE A 220 15.46 33.66 -15.66
CA PHE A 220 15.67 34.26 -14.34
C PHE A 220 16.67 35.44 -14.42
N VAL A 221 17.83 35.24 -15.04
CA VAL A 221 18.85 36.28 -15.25
C VAL A 221 18.29 37.43 -16.12
N ARG A 222 17.56 37.12 -17.19
CA ARG A 222 16.89 38.12 -18.02
C ARG A 222 15.92 38.99 -17.21
N LEU A 223 15.11 38.39 -16.33
CA LEU A 223 14.20 39.13 -15.48
C LEU A 223 14.93 40.07 -14.53
N LEU A 224 16.05 39.62 -13.94
CA LEU A 224 16.91 40.47 -13.10
C LEU A 224 17.46 41.65 -13.89
N GLY A 225 17.98 41.44 -15.11
CA GLY A 225 18.46 42.48 -16.03
C GLY A 225 17.39 43.49 -16.46
N GLN A 226 16.12 43.09 -16.46
CA GLN A 226 14.95 43.95 -16.71
C GLN A 226 14.47 44.71 -15.45
N GLY A 227 15.21 44.65 -14.33
CA GLY A 227 14.82 45.28 -13.08
C GLY A 227 13.70 44.57 -12.33
N SER A 228 13.24 43.43 -12.82
CA SER A 228 12.29 42.58 -12.08
C SER A 228 13.02 41.90 -10.93
N ARG A 229 12.35 41.78 -9.78
CA ARG A 229 12.89 41.06 -8.62
C ARG A 229 12.06 39.82 -8.34
N PRO A 230 12.41 38.65 -8.93
CA PRO A 230 11.77 37.39 -8.62
C PRO A 230 11.85 37.09 -7.13
N ASN A 231 10.87 36.37 -6.59
CA ASN A 231 10.86 36.02 -5.18
C ASN A 231 11.98 34.98 -4.86
N PRO A 232 12.97 35.30 -3.99
CA PRO A 232 14.06 34.38 -3.67
C PRO A 232 13.59 33.14 -2.91
N VAL A 233 12.51 33.25 -2.12
CA VAL A 233 11.93 32.11 -1.38
C VAL A 233 11.34 31.09 -2.35
N LYS A 234 10.75 31.54 -3.47
CA LYS A 234 10.31 30.65 -4.54
C LYS A 234 11.44 29.80 -5.08
N LEU A 235 12.59 30.43 -5.37
CA LEU A 235 13.75 29.74 -5.89
C LEU A 235 14.29 28.71 -4.87
N ALA A 236 14.44 29.11 -3.62
CA ALA A 236 14.86 28.23 -2.54
C ALA A 236 13.92 27.04 -2.39
N LEU A 237 12.61 27.27 -2.36
CA LEU A 237 11.60 26.22 -2.26
C LEU A 237 11.66 25.25 -3.47
N LEU A 238 11.74 25.78 -4.69
CA LEU A 238 11.81 24.96 -5.90
C LEU A 238 13.04 24.04 -5.88
N VAL A 239 14.20 24.60 -5.60
CA VAL A 239 15.46 23.84 -5.53
C VAL A 239 15.40 22.79 -4.41
N THR A 240 14.96 23.19 -3.22
CA THR A 240 14.88 22.27 -2.06
C THR A 240 13.89 21.14 -2.33
N SER A 241 12.69 21.44 -2.88
CA SER A 241 11.69 20.42 -3.15
C SER A 241 12.16 19.41 -4.20
N ILE A 242 12.79 19.87 -5.29
CA ILE A 242 13.35 19.01 -6.33
C ILE A 242 14.51 18.18 -5.78
N ALA A 243 15.46 18.81 -5.10
CA ALA A 243 16.62 18.12 -4.54
C ALA A 243 16.21 17.07 -3.49
N PHE A 244 15.22 17.41 -2.65
CA PHE A 244 14.71 16.49 -1.64
C PHE A 244 13.92 15.33 -2.24
N TRP A 245 13.10 15.60 -3.26
CA TRP A 245 12.42 14.54 -4.02
C TRP A 245 13.42 13.60 -4.69
N TRP A 246 14.48 14.17 -5.29
CA TRP A 246 15.57 13.37 -5.84
C TRP A 246 16.25 12.51 -4.78
N TYR A 247 16.62 13.11 -3.65
CA TYR A 247 17.25 12.41 -2.53
C TYR A 247 16.39 11.26 -1.99
N CYS A 248 15.09 11.47 -1.82
CA CYS A 248 14.17 10.45 -1.33
C CYS A 248 14.02 9.26 -2.30
N ASN A 249 14.21 9.45 -3.60
CA ASN A 249 14.07 8.39 -4.60
C ASN A 249 15.40 7.73 -4.98
N ASN A 250 16.54 8.44 -4.88
CA ASN A 250 17.83 7.98 -5.38
C ASN A 250 18.94 7.94 -4.33
N GLY A 251 18.82 8.69 -3.24
CA GLY A 251 19.85 8.80 -2.19
C GLY A 251 19.56 7.95 -0.96
N VAL A 252 18.28 7.57 -0.74
CA VAL A 252 17.87 6.73 0.39
C VAL A 252 17.87 5.27 -0.07
N THR A 253 18.66 4.43 0.59
CA THR A 253 18.82 3.00 0.24
C THR A 253 17.53 2.21 0.35
N ASN A 254 16.72 2.47 1.38
CA ASN A 254 15.41 1.84 1.54
C ASN A 254 14.31 2.75 0.97
N ILE A 255 13.68 2.30 -0.10
CA ILE A 255 12.67 3.07 -0.82
C ILE A 255 11.44 3.42 0.04
N LEU A 256 11.04 2.54 0.98
CA LEU A 256 9.90 2.82 1.87
C LEU A 256 10.21 3.97 2.82
N ALA A 257 11.45 4.03 3.33
CA ALA A 257 11.92 5.16 4.12
C ALA A 257 11.98 6.45 3.29
N GLY A 258 12.41 6.37 2.04
CA GLY A 258 12.41 7.51 1.11
C GLY A 258 11.00 8.03 0.83
N ILE A 259 10.03 7.13 0.60
CA ILE A 259 8.62 7.51 0.44
C ILE A 259 8.11 8.21 1.69
N ALA A 260 8.28 7.59 2.86
CA ALA A 260 7.81 8.13 4.12
C ALA A 260 8.42 9.52 4.40
N LEU A 261 9.70 9.68 4.12
CA LEU A 261 10.42 10.94 4.31
C LEU A 261 9.84 12.08 3.45
N PHE A 262 9.55 11.79 2.17
CA PHE A 262 8.93 12.78 1.29
C PHE A 262 7.48 13.09 1.68
N GLU A 263 6.72 12.09 2.07
CA GLU A 263 5.33 12.26 2.51
C GLU A 263 5.24 13.21 3.71
N VAL A 264 6.09 13.03 4.74
CA VAL A 264 6.09 13.95 5.88
C VAL A 264 6.43 15.38 5.47
N PHE A 265 7.37 15.58 4.54
CA PHE A 265 7.68 16.90 4.00
C PHE A 265 6.47 17.53 3.30
N HIS A 266 5.82 16.75 2.45
CA HIS A 266 4.61 17.14 1.74
C HIS A 266 3.48 17.51 2.70
N ASP A 267 3.25 16.67 3.73
CA ASP A 267 2.21 16.84 4.74
C ASP A 267 2.39 18.11 5.57
N VAL A 268 3.62 18.38 6.02
CA VAL A 268 3.93 19.60 6.78
C VAL A 268 3.62 20.86 5.96
N GLN A 269 4.00 20.86 4.69
CA GLN A 269 3.70 21.97 3.80
C GLN A 269 2.19 22.11 3.57
N TYR A 270 1.51 21.03 3.29
CA TYR A 270 0.07 21.02 2.97
C TYR A 270 -0.78 21.41 4.18
N LEU A 271 -0.62 20.72 5.31
CA LEU A 271 -1.43 20.93 6.50
C LEU A 271 -1.28 22.35 7.06
N SER A 272 -0.05 22.89 7.06
CA SER A 272 0.19 24.26 7.52
C SER A 272 -0.47 25.30 6.62
N LEU A 273 -0.39 25.12 5.30
CA LEU A 273 -1.04 26.03 4.33
C LEU A 273 -2.56 25.96 4.43
N VAL A 274 -3.13 24.74 4.48
CA VAL A 274 -4.59 24.51 4.56
C VAL A 274 -5.16 25.09 5.85
N TRP A 275 -4.47 24.86 6.98
CA TRP A 275 -4.89 25.41 8.26
C TRP A 275 -5.01 26.93 8.21
N ILE A 276 -3.96 27.61 7.75
CA ILE A 276 -3.93 29.07 7.71
C ILE A 276 -4.93 29.64 6.71
N TYR A 277 -5.00 29.03 5.55
CA TYR A 277 -5.98 29.41 4.53
C TYR A 277 -7.41 29.33 5.06
N ASN A 278 -7.80 28.19 5.63
CA ASN A 278 -9.16 28.00 6.14
C ASN A 278 -9.46 28.92 7.32
N ARG A 279 -8.49 29.15 8.20
CA ARG A 279 -8.63 30.10 9.29
C ARG A 279 -8.90 31.52 8.80
N ASN A 280 -8.10 32.01 7.85
CA ASN A 280 -8.30 33.35 7.27
C ASN A 280 -9.64 33.48 6.55
N ARG A 281 -10.10 32.40 5.96
CA ARG A 281 -11.36 32.39 5.21
C ARG A 281 -12.58 32.38 6.13
N VAL A 282 -12.56 31.58 7.19
CA VAL A 282 -13.66 31.50 8.17
C VAL A 282 -13.96 32.85 8.81
N GLU A 283 -12.94 33.72 8.94
CA GLU A 283 -13.10 35.06 9.48
C GLU A 283 -13.79 36.06 8.49
N LYS A 284 -13.61 35.84 7.19
CA LYS A 284 -14.00 36.82 6.15
C LYS A 284 -15.25 36.42 5.38
N ASP A 285 -15.67 35.17 5.39
CA ASP A 285 -16.70 34.65 4.51
C ASP A 285 -17.88 34.05 5.30
N SER A 286 -19.05 34.65 5.16
CA SER A 286 -20.28 34.20 5.82
C SER A 286 -20.88 32.92 5.20
N SER A 287 -20.47 32.52 4.00
CA SER A 287 -20.97 31.32 3.32
C SER A 287 -20.39 30.01 3.89
N ILE A 288 -19.39 30.09 4.77
CA ILE A 288 -18.74 28.95 5.38
C ILE A 288 -19.66 28.24 6.38
N GLY A 289 -19.76 26.93 6.29
CA GLY A 289 -20.57 26.10 7.19
C GLY A 289 -20.13 26.14 8.65
N GLY A 290 -21.06 25.89 9.57
CA GLY A 290 -20.81 25.95 11.02
C GLY A 290 -19.69 25.03 11.50
N PHE A 291 -19.58 23.83 10.95
CA PHE A 291 -18.52 22.88 11.30
C PHE A 291 -17.10 23.40 10.95
N MET A 292 -16.91 23.98 9.77
CA MET A 292 -15.64 24.61 9.40
C MET A 292 -15.33 25.81 10.31
N ARG A 293 -16.34 26.66 10.60
CA ARG A 293 -16.17 27.77 11.54
C ARG A 293 -15.77 27.30 12.92
N PHE A 294 -16.34 26.21 13.39
CA PHE A 294 -16.00 25.61 14.67
C PHE A 294 -14.54 25.15 14.71
N ILE A 295 -14.07 24.37 13.70
CA ILE A 295 -12.71 23.83 13.68
C ILE A 295 -11.65 24.91 13.52
N PHE A 296 -11.85 25.85 12.57
CA PHE A 296 -10.82 26.83 12.17
C PHE A 296 -10.94 28.21 12.85
N ARG A 297 -11.76 28.33 13.92
CA ARG A 297 -11.84 29.57 14.70
C ARG A 297 -10.47 29.91 15.37
N ARG A 298 -10.30 31.19 15.80
CA ARG A 298 -9.03 31.67 16.40
C ARG A 298 -8.64 31.04 17.75
N SER A 299 -9.56 30.34 18.41
CA SER A 299 -9.28 29.67 19.67
C SER A 299 -8.25 28.55 19.47
N GLY A 300 -7.06 28.70 20.06
CA GLY A 300 -5.95 27.74 19.94
C GLY A 300 -6.25 26.33 20.43
N SER A 301 -7.31 26.17 21.25
CA SER A 301 -7.74 24.88 21.78
C SER A 301 -8.24 23.88 20.73
N LEU A 302 -8.53 24.34 19.49
CA LEU A 302 -9.09 23.48 18.45
C LEU A 302 -8.04 22.93 17.46
N ILE A 303 -6.80 23.37 17.52
CA ILE A 303 -5.74 22.73 16.74
C ILE A 303 -5.55 21.27 17.14
N GLY A 304 -5.69 20.96 18.43
CA GLY A 304 -5.67 19.58 18.94
C GLY A 304 -6.81 18.74 18.40
N LEU A 305 -8.03 19.29 18.31
CA LEU A 305 -9.16 18.59 17.70
C LEU A 305 -8.90 18.34 16.19
N TYR A 306 -8.39 19.32 15.47
CA TYR A 306 -8.04 19.16 14.05
C TYR A 306 -7.00 18.07 13.85
N VAL A 307 -5.92 18.09 14.62
CA VAL A 307 -4.88 17.06 14.60
C VAL A 307 -5.46 15.69 14.99
N GLY A 308 -6.29 15.64 16.03
CA GLY A 308 -6.97 14.40 16.45
C GLY A 308 -7.87 13.80 15.36
N LEU A 309 -8.59 14.63 14.60
CA LEU A 309 -9.39 14.18 13.46
C LEU A 309 -8.52 13.65 12.31
N VAL A 310 -7.39 14.30 12.04
CA VAL A 310 -6.40 13.83 11.04
C VAL A 310 -5.87 12.45 11.42
N PHE A 311 -5.49 12.24 12.69
CA PHE A 311 -5.04 10.94 13.18
C PHE A 311 -6.15 9.89 13.17
N ALA A 312 -7.36 10.25 13.59
CA ALA A 312 -8.51 9.33 13.59
C ALA A 312 -8.84 8.84 12.17
N TYR A 313 -8.82 9.75 11.19
CA TYR A 313 -9.03 9.39 9.80
C TYR A 313 -7.90 8.52 9.24
N GLY A 314 -6.66 8.84 9.57
CA GLY A 314 -5.47 8.09 9.16
C GLY A 314 -5.41 6.68 9.76
N SER A 315 -6.00 6.46 10.94
CA SER A 315 -6.02 5.14 11.60
C SER A 315 -6.62 4.04 10.74
N LEU A 316 -7.50 4.36 9.77
CA LEU A 316 -8.06 3.41 8.83
C LEU A 316 -6.98 2.70 8.00
N ALA A 317 -5.95 3.42 7.55
CA ALA A 317 -4.83 2.83 6.83
C ALA A 317 -3.96 1.94 7.73
N TYR A 318 -3.79 2.34 9.00
CA TYR A 318 -3.08 1.53 9.99
C TYR A 318 -3.80 0.22 10.27
N PHE A 319 -5.12 0.25 10.49
CA PHE A 319 -5.93 -0.97 10.66
C PHE A 319 -5.86 -1.87 9.43
N ASN A 320 -5.92 -1.28 8.22
CA ASN A 320 -5.76 -2.05 6.99
C ASN A 320 -4.43 -2.82 6.94
N SER A 321 -3.32 -2.20 7.39
CA SER A 321 -2.00 -2.84 7.38
C SER A 321 -1.90 -4.04 8.34
N ARG A 322 -2.73 -4.07 9.39
CA ARG A 322 -2.78 -5.13 10.42
C ARG A 322 -3.90 -6.15 10.19
N MET A 323 -4.71 -5.99 9.13
CA MET A 323 -5.82 -6.88 8.84
C MET A 323 -5.32 -8.24 8.30
N GLU A 324 -5.74 -9.32 8.93
CA GLU A 324 -5.39 -10.70 8.54
C GLU A 324 -6.39 -11.29 7.54
N ILE A 325 -7.66 -10.89 7.60
CA ILE A 325 -8.71 -11.38 6.69
C ILE A 325 -8.52 -10.76 5.30
N ASP A 326 -8.07 -11.57 4.34
CA ASP A 326 -7.68 -11.11 2.99
C ASP A 326 -8.78 -10.32 2.26
N THR A 327 -10.01 -10.80 2.30
CA THR A 327 -11.15 -10.10 1.66
C THR A 327 -11.37 -8.71 2.24
N ILE A 328 -11.34 -8.57 3.58
CA ILE A 328 -11.52 -7.28 4.25
C ILE A 328 -10.33 -6.37 3.95
N LYS A 329 -9.11 -6.90 3.98
CA LYS A 329 -7.89 -6.17 3.64
C LYS A 329 -7.94 -5.60 2.22
N ARG A 330 -8.39 -6.37 1.23
CA ARG A 330 -8.55 -5.89 -0.16
C ARG A 330 -9.57 -4.77 -0.26
N ILE A 331 -10.71 -4.87 0.41
CA ILE A 331 -11.73 -3.82 0.43
C ILE A 331 -11.16 -2.55 1.07
N LEU A 332 -10.52 -2.65 2.24
CA LEU A 332 -9.94 -1.51 2.93
C LEU A 332 -8.81 -0.86 2.13
N THR A 333 -7.98 -1.65 1.44
CA THR A 333 -6.96 -1.13 0.53
C THR A 333 -7.59 -0.31 -0.60
N GLY A 334 -8.71 -0.76 -1.15
CA GLY A 334 -9.49 0.00 -2.13
C GLY A 334 -10.02 1.33 -1.56
N VAL A 335 -10.50 1.33 -0.31
CA VAL A 335 -10.97 2.55 0.36
C VAL A 335 -9.81 3.54 0.58
N VAL A 336 -8.65 3.06 1.01
CA VAL A 336 -7.44 3.90 1.19
C VAL A 336 -6.99 4.51 -0.14
N ALA A 337 -6.92 3.70 -1.20
CA ALA A 337 -6.59 4.17 -2.54
C ALA A 337 -7.59 5.23 -3.06
N ALA A 338 -8.89 5.00 -2.85
CA ALA A 338 -9.94 5.96 -3.22
C ALA A 338 -9.81 7.29 -2.46
N SER A 339 -9.43 7.23 -1.16
CA SER A 339 -9.18 8.43 -0.36
C SER A 339 -8.07 9.30 -0.97
N GLY A 340 -6.96 8.71 -1.38
CA GLY A 340 -5.86 9.42 -2.04
C GLY A 340 -6.30 10.08 -3.35
N LEU A 341 -6.98 9.33 -4.22
CA LEU A 341 -7.47 9.87 -5.49
C LEU A 341 -8.51 10.98 -5.28
N LEU A 342 -9.37 10.87 -4.27
CA LEU A 342 -10.35 11.90 -3.93
C LEU A 342 -9.69 13.17 -3.41
N HIS A 343 -8.65 13.05 -2.59
CA HIS A 343 -7.88 14.20 -2.13
C HIS A 343 -7.30 14.97 -3.32
N PHE A 344 -6.62 14.30 -4.23
CA PHE A 344 -6.09 14.93 -5.45
C PHE A 344 -7.18 15.55 -6.33
N TYR A 345 -8.35 14.90 -6.39
CA TYR A 345 -9.50 15.42 -7.10
C TYR A 345 -10.00 16.73 -6.49
N TYR A 346 -10.18 16.78 -5.17
CA TYR A 346 -10.68 17.98 -4.48
C TYR A 346 -9.68 19.14 -4.56
N ASP A 347 -8.39 18.89 -4.46
CA ASP A 347 -7.36 19.92 -4.58
C ASP A 347 -7.41 20.66 -5.93
N GLY A 348 -7.78 19.97 -6.98
CA GLY A 348 -8.03 20.58 -8.30
C GLY A 348 -9.12 21.67 -8.32
N PHE A 349 -10.03 21.68 -7.33
CA PHE A 349 -11.06 22.72 -7.17
C PHE A 349 -10.68 23.75 -6.11
N ILE A 350 -9.94 23.34 -5.11
CA ILE A 350 -9.66 24.10 -3.90
C ILE A 350 -8.56 25.15 -4.13
N TRP A 351 -7.47 24.78 -4.81
CA TRP A 351 -6.25 25.60 -4.91
C TRP A 351 -6.18 26.46 -6.18
N LYS A 352 -7.28 27.07 -6.58
CA LYS A 352 -7.27 27.99 -7.73
C LYS A 352 -6.85 29.40 -7.32
N VAL A 353 -5.55 29.68 -7.32
CA VAL A 353 -4.97 31.02 -7.07
C VAL A 353 -5.56 32.12 -7.99
N ARG A 354 -6.21 31.73 -9.10
CA ARG A 354 -6.91 32.66 -10.00
C ARG A 354 -8.23 33.17 -9.42
N GLU A 355 -8.84 32.45 -8.48
CA GLU A 355 -10.12 32.85 -7.90
C GLU A 355 -9.93 33.97 -6.86
N LYS A 356 -10.80 34.98 -6.90
CA LYS A 356 -10.74 36.14 -6.00
C LYS A 356 -10.72 35.73 -4.53
N SER A 357 -11.57 34.81 -4.12
CA SER A 357 -11.66 34.32 -2.74
C SER A 357 -10.40 33.63 -2.25
N THR A 358 -9.75 32.85 -3.13
CA THR A 358 -8.46 32.19 -2.81
C THR A 358 -7.34 33.22 -2.66
N ARG A 359 -7.30 34.23 -3.53
CA ARG A 359 -6.30 35.30 -3.48
C ARG A 359 -6.42 36.14 -2.22
N GLU A 360 -7.64 36.58 -1.88
CA GLU A 360 -7.93 37.37 -0.68
C GLU A 360 -7.54 36.60 0.60
N SER A 361 -7.83 35.28 0.65
CA SER A 361 -7.50 34.44 1.79
C SER A 361 -6.00 34.21 1.96
N LEU A 362 -5.23 34.22 0.87
CA LEU A 362 -3.76 34.13 0.87
C LEU A 362 -3.08 35.51 0.98
N GLY A 363 -3.84 36.60 1.09
CA GLY A 363 -3.32 37.98 1.15
C GLY A 363 -2.57 38.37 -0.12
N LEU A 364 -3.04 37.91 -1.29
CA LEU A 364 -2.47 38.24 -2.60
C LEU A 364 -3.13 39.50 -3.15
N THR A 365 -2.42 40.63 -3.09
CA THR A 365 -2.88 41.93 -3.65
C THR A 365 -2.34 42.07 -5.08
N GLY A 366 -3.21 42.53 -6.01
CA GLY A 366 -2.84 42.82 -7.40
C GLY A 366 -2.91 41.62 -8.33
N GLY A 367 -3.37 41.86 -9.54
CA GLY A 367 -3.56 40.91 -10.63
C GLY A 367 -4.94 41.03 -11.24
N THR A 368 -5.00 41.22 -12.53
CA THR A 368 -6.22 41.23 -13.31
C THR A 368 -7.00 39.95 -13.08
N THR A 369 -8.29 40.05 -12.82
CA THR A 369 -9.23 38.92 -13.00
C THR A 369 -8.93 38.29 -14.34
N ALA A 370 -8.61 36.98 -14.34
CA ALA A 370 -8.38 36.26 -15.57
C ALA A 370 -9.54 36.57 -16.52
N ALA A 371 -9.21 37.04 -17.73
CA ALA A 371 -10.16 37.12 -18.80
C ALA A 371 -10.96 35.83 -18.85
N ALA A 372 -12.28 35.92 -18.89
CA ALA A 372 -13.12 34.75 -19.02
C ALA A 372 -12.60 33.97 -20.24
N ASN A 373 -11.99 32.82 -20.03
CA ASN A 373 -11.65 31.97 -21.15
C ASN A 373 -12.99 31.54 -21.77
N ASN A 374 -13.33 32.09 -22.88
CA ASN A 374 -14.44 31.62 -23.70
C ASN A 374 -14.04 30.26 -24.27
N TYR A 375 -14.25 29.21 -23.48
CA TYR A 375 -14.14 27.86 -24.00
C TYR A 375 -15.32 27.61 -24.93
N PHE A 376 -15.05 27.10 -26.12
CA PHE A 376 -16.07 26.68 -27.10
C PHE A 376 -16.99 25.57 -26.51
N LEU A 377 -16.47 24.78 -25.57
CA LEU A 377 -17.21 23.68 -24.90
C LEU A 377 -17.54 24.04 -23.45
N PRO A 378 -18.68 23.56 -22.92
CA PRO A 378 -19.03 23.72 -21.53
C PRO A 378 -17.93 23.18 -20.60
N THR A 379 -17.65 23.87 -19.50
CA THR A 379 -16.57 23.54 -18.57
C THR A 379 -16.74 22.15 -17.93
N TRP A 380 -17.96 21.66 -17.78
CA TRP A 380 -18.26 20.33 -17.28
C TRP A 380 -17.85 19.24 -18.28
N LEU A 381 -18.06 19.47 -19.57
CA LEU A 381 -17.67 18.53 -20.63
C LEU A 381 -16.15 18.43 -20.74
N LEU A 382 -15.45 19.58 -20.73
CA LEU A 382 -13.97 19.61 -20.71
C LEU A 382 -13.38 18.92 -19.47
N HIS A 383 -14.06 19.09 -18.34
CA HIS A 383 -13.65 18.40 -17.12
C HIS A 383 -13.87 16.88 -17.24
N GLY A 384 -15.05 16.45 -17.71
CA GLY A 384 -15.34 15.04 -17.96
C GLY A 384 -14.34 14.42 -18.96
N ALA A 385 -14.08 15.08 -20.08
CA ALA A 385 -13.11 14.62 -21.07
C ALA A 385 -11.70 14.43 -20.49
N LYS A 386 -11.24 15.35 -19.63
CA LYS A 386 -9.97 15.20 -18.92
C LYS A 386 -9.93 13.96 -18.04
N TRP A 387 -10.99 13.70 -17.27
CA TRP A 387 -11.06 12.55 -16.39
C TRP A 387 -11.17 11.23 -17.16
N VAL A 388 -11.92 11.21 -18.25
CA VAL A 388 -11.95 10.07 -19.16
C VAL A 388 -10.56 9.81 -19.74
N GLY A 389 -9.87 10.83 -20.24
CA GLY A 389 -8.54 10.69 -20.83
C GLY A 389 -7.45 10.30 -19.84
N VAL A 390 -7.48 10.82 -18.61
CA VAL A 390 -6.40 10.65 -17.64
C VAL A 390 -6.64 9.50 -16.66
N PHE A 391 -7.90 9.10 -16.46
CA PHE A 391 -8.24 8.06 -15.49
C PHE A 391 -8.93 6.86 -16.15
N VAL A 392 -10.05 7.07 -16.85
CA VAL A 392 -10.89 5.96 -17.33
C VAL A 392 -10.19 5.19 -18.46
N ILE A 393 -9.61 5.88 -19.44
CA ILE A 393 -8.93 5.22 -20.57
C ILE A 393 -7.68 4.46 -20.10
N PRO A 394 -6.74 5.05 -19.33
CA PRO A 394 -5.58 4.30 -18.84
C PRO A 394 -5.96 3.11 -17.97
N LEU A 395 -6.90 3.30 -17.04
CA LEU A 395 -7.33 2.22 -16.17
C LEU A 395 -8.05 1.11 -16.93
N GLY A 396 -8.88 1.47 -17.92
CA GLY A 396 -9.54 0.52 -18.82
C GLY A 396 -8.54 -0.25 -19.69
N ALA A 397 -7.53 0.42 -20.23
CA ALA A 397 -6.45 -0.21 -20.99
C ALA A 397 -5.65 -1.20 -20.13
N LEU A 398 -5.28 -0.81 -18.90
CA LEU A 398 -4.59 -1.69 -17.96
C LEU A 398 -5.47 -2.87 -17.51
N TRP A 399 -6.77 -2.65 -17.32
CA TRP A 399 -7.71 -3.73 -17.03
C TRP A 399 -7.82 -4.72 -18.20
N LEU A 400 -8.03 -4.23 -19.41
CA LEU A 400 -8.07 -5.05 -20.63
C LEU A 400 -6.75 -5.80 -20.83
N GLY A 401 -5.62 -5.14 -20.62
CA GLY A 401 -4.30 -5.75 -20.69
C GLY A 401 -4.17 -6.90 -19.70
N GLN A 402 -4.54 -6.70 -18.44
CA GLN A 402 -4.43 -7.74 -17.41
C GLN A 402 -5.32 -8.96 -17.68
N VAL A 403 -6.53 -8.73 -18.20
CA VAL A 403 -7.51 -9.81 -18.47
C VAL A 403 -7.18 -10.57 -19.75
N HIS A 404 -6.63 -9.90 -20.78
CA HIS A 404 -6.47 -10.47 -22.12
C HIS A 404 -5.02 -10.68 -22.56
N SER A 405 -4.01 -10.28 -21.76
CA SER A 405 -2.61 -10.35 -22.20
C SER A 405 -2.16 -11.76 -22.54
N GLY A 406 -2.75 -12.79 -21.93
CA GLY A 406 -2.31 -14.18 -22.12
C GLY A 406 -0.85 -14.47 -21.75
N VAL A 407 -0.08 -13.45 -21.33
CA VAL A 407 1.33 -13.59 -20.98
C VAL A 407 1.46 -14.28 -19.64
N PRO A 408 2.14 -15.42 -19.56
CA PRO A 408 2.36 -16.14 -18.30
C PRO A 408 3.08 -15.30 -17.25
N GLU A 409 2.80 -15.54 -15.98
CA GLU A 409 3.50 -14.86 -14.86
C GLU A 409 5.01 -15.07 -14.95
N THR A 410 5.46 -16.27 -15.30
CA THR A 410 6.89 -16.61 -15.49
C THR A 410 7.55 -15.74 -16.54
N GLN A 411 6.89 -15.49 -17.67
CA GLN A 411 7.43 -14.65 -18.73
C GLN A 411 7.50 -13.17 -18.29
N ARG A 412 6.52 -12.69 -17.56
CA ARG A 412 6.55 -11.30 -17.03
C ARG A 412 7.68 -11.08 -16.04
N GLU A 413 7.85 -12.02 -15.11
CA GLU A 413 8.95 -11.98 -14.13
C GLU A 413 10.32 -12.14 -14.81
N SER A 414 10.43 -12.96 -15.87
CA SER A 414 11.67 -13.07 -16.64
C SER A 414 12.07 -11.76 -17.30
N TRP A 415 11.11 -10.97 -17.80
CA TRP A 415 11.40 -9.65 -18.37
C TRP A 415 12.02 -8.70 -17.35
N ILE A 416 11.55 -8.77 -16.08
CA ILE A 416 12.07 -7.93 -15.00
C ILE A 416 13.52 -8.29 -14.68
N VAL A 417 13.84 -9.58 -14.54
CA VAL A 417 15.20 -10.02 -14.17
C VAL A 417 16.21 -9.93 -15.31
N THR A 418 15.74 -9.89 -16.58
CA THR A 418 16.63 -9.81 -17.75
C THR A 418 17.06 -8.37 -18.05
N ASP A 419 16.19 -7.39 -17.77
CA ASP A 419 16.29 -6.06 -18.36
C ASP A 419 16.70 -4.95 -17.40
N LEU A 420 16.77 -5.24 -16.10
CA LEU A 420 17.02 -4.26 -15.06
C LEU A 420 18.17 -4.68 -14.14
N PRO A 421 18.85 -3.73 -13.49
CA PRO A 421 19.73 -4.05 -12.37
C PRO A 421 18.87 -4.53 -11.19
N VAL A 422 18.60 -5.82 -11.18
CA VAL A 422 17.73 -6.50 -10.22
C VAL A 422 18.47 -6.90 -8.94
N GLY A 423 17.69 -7.08 -7.87
CA GLY A 423 18.17 -7.57 -6.58
C GLY A 423 17.46 -8.86 -6.15
N ALA A 424 17.68 -9.25 -4.91
CA ALA A 424 17.14 -10.48 -4.34
C ALA A 424 15.61 -10.64 -4.50
N ARG A 425 14.85 -9.54 -4.35
CA ARG A 425 13.38 -9.57 -4.42
C ARG A 425 12.86 -10.00 -5.80
N GLN A 426 13.45 -9.52 -6.88
CA GLN A 426 13.00 -9.84 -8.24
C GLN A 426 13.26 -11.31 -8.57
N HIS A 427 14.43 -11.82 -8.19
CA HIS A 427 14.75 -13.24 -8.32
C HIS A 427 13.85 -14.13 -7.43
N LEU A 428 13.47 -13.67 -6.22
CA LEU A 428 12.46 -14.35 -5.40
C LEU A 428 11.09 -14.39 -6.12
N ASN A 429 10.63 -13.29 -6.71
CA ASN A 429 9.35 -13.25 -7.41
C ASN A 429 9.37 -14.18 -8.63
N TYR A 430 10.43 -14.13 -9.42
CA TYR A 430 10.59 -15.01 -10.58
C TYR A 430 10.67 -16.48 -10.16
N GLY A 431 11.47 -16.82 -9.14
CA GLY A 431 11.52 -18.16 -8.58
C GLY A 431 10.14 -18.64 -8.10
N SER A 432 9.37 -17.76 -7.44
CA SER A 432 8.01 -18.10 -7.00
C SER A 432 7.03 -18.31 -8.16
N ALA A 433 7.18 -17.57 -9.26
CA ALA A 433 6.37 -17.79 -10.46
C ALA A 433 6.72 -19.13 -11.14
N LEU A 434 8.00 -19.47 -11.20
CA LEU A 434 8.48 -20.75 -11.71
C LEU A 434 8.01 -21.93 -10.82
N GLU A 435 8.03 -21.77 -9.48
CA GLU A 435 7.50 -22.76 -8.53
C GLU A 435 6.02 -23.04 -8.79
N LYS A 436 5.20 -22.01 -8.94
CA LYS A 436 3.76 -22.16 -9.27
C LYS A 436 3.54 -22.83 -10.63
N ALA A 437 4.44 -22.61 -11.59
CA ALA A 437 4.39 -23.25 -12.91
C ALA A 437 4.94 -24.68 -12.90
N GLY A 438 5.41 -25.21 -11.78
CA GLY A 438 6.03 -26.53 -11.66
C GLY A 438 7.46 -26.63 -12.18
N GLN A 439 8.09 -25.51 -12.53
CA GLN A 439 9.47 -25.42 -13.02
C GLN A 439 10.46 -25.33 -11.84
N PHE A 440 10.52 -26.40 -11.05
CA PHE A 440 11.22 -26.39 -9.75
C PHE A 440 12.74 -26.20 -9.87
N ASN A 441 13.38 -26.74 -10.92
CA ASN A 441 14.83 -26.61 -11.05
C ASN A 441 15.23 -25.16 -11.37
N GLU A 442 14.51 -24.52 -12.27
CA GLU A 442 14.70 -23.11 -12.60
C GLU A 442 14.37 -22.20 -11.41
N ALA A 443 13.34 -22.56 -10.61
CA ALA A 443 13.01 -21.84 -9.37
C ALA A 443 14.16 -21.90 -8.35
N VAL A 444 14.77 -23.07 -8.16
CA VAL A 444 15.94 -23.26 -7.28
C VAL A 444 17.09 -22.35 -7.71
N GLU A 445 17.37 -22.26 -9.02
CA GLU A 445 18.42 -21.40 -9.54
C GLU A 445 18.13 -19.92 -9.25
N GLN A 446 16.89 -19.46 -9.46
CA GLN A 446 16.51 -18.09 -9.14
C GLN A 446 16.62 -17.78 -7.64
N TYR A 447 16.25 -18.71 -6.78
CA TYR A 447 16.41 -18.56 -5.33
C TYR A 447 17.88 -18.51 -4.90
N ARG A 448 18.76 -19.30 -5.51
CA ARG A 448 20.20 -19.23 -5.26
C ARG A 448 20.80 -17.89 -5.70
N ILE A 449 20.38 -17.37 -6.85
CA ILE A 449 20.77 -16.02 -7.31
C ILE A 449 20.29 -14.97 -6.32
N ALA A 450 19.04 -15.07 -5.84
CA ALA A 450 18.49 -14.15 -4.83
C ALA A 450 19.34 -14.16 -3.55
N LEU A 451 19.78 -15.33 -3.08
CA LEU A 451 20.67 -15.48 -1.92
C LEU A 451 22.09 -14.97 -2.17
N GLY A 452 22.53 -14.93 -3.43
CA GLY A 452 23.78 -14.27 -3.83
C GLY A 452 23.73 -12.75 -3.61
N PHE A 453 22.57 -12.12 -3.80
CA PHE A 453 22.35 -10.70 -3.52
C PHE A 453 22.11 -10.43 -2.02
N GLU A 454 21.33 -11.27 -1.37
CA GLU A 454 20.93 -11.10 0.04
C GLU A 454 20.97 -12.46 0.77
N PRO A 455 22.15 -12.83 1.33
CA PRO A 455 22.33 -14.11 2.01
C PRO A 455 21.48 -14.33 3.26
N THR A 456 20.85 -13.29 3.77
CA THR A 456 20.02 -13.32 4.99
C THR A 456 18.52 -13.30 4.68
N TYR A 457 18.12 -13.47 3.42
CA TYR A 457 16.72 -13.35 3.02
C TYR A 457 15.91 -14.59 3.44
N ALA A 458 15.32 -14.55 4.63
CA ALA A 458 14.59 -15.65 5.25
C ALA A 458 13.56 -16.31 4.32
N LYS A 459 12.76 -15.52 3.63
CA LYS A 459 11.72 -16.02 2.72
C LYS A 459 12.27 -16.80 1.53
N VAL A 460 13.45 -16.44 1.03
CA VAL A 460 14.13 -17.17 -0.06
C VAL A 460 14.62 -18.51 0.46
N HIS A 461 15.27 -18.53 1.63
CA HIS A 461 15.68 -19.77 2.28
C HIS A 461 14.49 -20.70 2.49
N TYR A 462 13.38 -20.20 3.00
CA TYR A 462 12.16 -20.97 3.21
C TYR A 462 11.60 -21.59 1.92
N ASN A 463 11.45 -20.79 0.85
CA ASN A 463 10.93 -21.30 -0.42
C ASN A 463 11.88 -22.32 -1.07
N LEU A 464 13.19 -22.06 -1.04
CA LEU A 464 14.20 -22.99 -1.53
C LEU A 464 14.14 -24.33 -0.78
N ALA A 465 14.07 -24.27 0.56
CA ALA A 465 13.95 -25.46 1.40
C ALA A 465 12.70 -26.29 1.09
N LYS A 466 11.57 -25.67 0.83
CA LYS A 466 10.33 -26.36 0.42
C LYS A 466 10.53 -27.17 -0.87
N ILE A 467 11.16 -26.60 -1.87
CA ILE A 467 11.43 -27.31 -3.13
C ILE A 467 12.42 -28.46 -2.90
N LEU A 468 13.50 -28.21 -2.17
CA LEU A 468 14.50 -29.24 -1.83
C LEU A 468 13.88 -30.41 -1.06
N MET A 469 12.96 -30.12 -0.13
CA MET A 469 12.18 -31.11 0.59
C MET A 469 11.35 -32.00 -0.38
N GLY A 470 10.68 -31.36 -1.35
CA GLY A 470 9.92 -32.05 -2.40
C GLY A 470 10.80 -32.88 -3.35
N GLN A 471 12.06 -32.45 -3.55
CA GLN A 471 13.08 -33.20 -4.32
C GLN A 471 13.81 -34.29 -3.49
N SER A 472 13.38 -34.53 -2.27
CA SER A 472 14.01 -35.48 -1.33
C SER A 472 15.46 -35.12 -0.94
N LYS A 473 15.89 -33.89 -1.11
CA LYS A 473 17.17 -33.35 -0.65
C LYS A 473 17.03 -32.81 0.78
N ILE A 474 16.76 -33.75 1.72
CA ILE A 474 16.26 -33.36 3.04
C ILE A 474 17.35 -32.62 3.85
N ASP A 475 18.61 -33.04 3.77
CA ASP A 475 19.69 -32.39 4.53
C ASP A 475 19.91 -30.93 4.12
N GLU A 476 19.93 -30.64 2.79
CA GLU A 476 20.01 -29.28 2.29
C GLU A 476 18.75 -28.45 2.72
N ALA A 477 17.57 -29.09 2.73
CA ALA A 477 16.34 -28.41 3.18
C ALA A 477 16.41 -28.05 4.67
N VAL A 478 16.96 -28.93 5.52
CA VAL A 478 17.17 -28.64 6.96
C VAL A 478 18.04 -27.41 7.16
N GLU A 479 19.16 -27.30 6.41
CA GLU A 479 20.04 -26.14 6.49
C GLU A 479 19.32 -24.84 6.12
N HIS A 480 18.58 -24.86 5.03
CA HIS A 480 17.87 -23.67 4.56
C HIS A 480 16.67 -23.31 5.46
N PHE A 481 15.92 -24.28 6.00
CA PHE A 481 14.89 -23.98 7.00
C PHE A 481 15.48 -23.44 8.30
N ALA A 482 16.63 -23.92 8.73
CA ALA A 482 17.36 -23.37 9.89
C ALA A 482 17.73 -21.90 9.67
N GLN A 483 18.23 -21.56 8.47
CA GLN A 483 18.53 -20.15 8.13
C GLN A 483 17.26 -19.29 8.07
N ALA A 484 16.15 -19.81 7.52
CA ALA A 484 14.88 -19.10 7.51
C ALA A 484 14.40 -18.76 8.93
N ALA A 485 14.39 -19.75 9.84
CA ALA A 485 14.02 -19.54 11.24
C ALA A 485 14.99 -18.62 12.00
N ARG A 486 16.29 -18.64 11.64
CA ARG A 486 17.31 -17.76 12.23
C ARG A 486 17.15 -16.31 11.80
N PHE A 487 16.90 -16.05 10.52
CA PHE A 487 16.83 -14.69 9.98
C PHE A 487 15.47 -14.04 10.16
N ASP A 488 14.41 -14.82 10.30
CA ASP A 488 13.06 -14.33 10.66
C ASP A 488 12.46 -15.24 11.75
N PRO A 489 12.89 -15.06 13.01
CA PRO A 489 12.43 -15.88 14.13
C PRO A 489 11.00 -15.56 14.58
N GLY A 490 10.36 -14.54 14.03
CA GLY A 490 8.99 -14.16 14.32
C GLY A 490 7.94 -14.88 13.45
N GLU A 491 8.37 -15.59 12.39
CA GLU A 491 7.43 -16.29 11.52
C GLU A 491 7.29 -17.76 11.92
N ALA A 492 6.11 -18.10 12.47
CA ALA A 492 5.84 -19.43 13.01
C ALA A 492 5.94 -20.56 11.96
N ASP A 493 5.64 -20.27 10.69
CA ASP A 493 5.74 -21.26 9.62
C ASP A 493 7.19 -21.67 9.30
N HIS A 494 8.17 -20.80 9.54
CA HIS A 494 9.58 -21.15 9.42
C HIS A 494 9.95 -22.25 10.43
N HIS A 495 9.54 -22.07 11.68
CA HIS A 495 9.76 -23.06 12.74
C HIS A 495 9.01 -24.37 12.47
N LEU A 496 7.75 -24.29 12.02
CA LEU A 496 6.97 -25.48 11.67
C LEU A 496 7.68 -26.34 10.62
N HIS A 497 8.06 -25.74 9.50
CA HIS A 497 8.66 -26.50 8.40
C HIS A 497 10.09 -26.93 8.71
N TYR A 498 10.81 -26.18 9.53
CA TYR A 498 12.08 -26.63 10.07
C TYR A 498 11.90 -27.88 10.96
N GLY A 499 10.88 -27.89 11.82
CA GLY A 499 10.50 -29.07 12.61
C GLY A 499 10.18 -30.28 11.72
N TYR A 500 9.39 -30.12 10.67
CA TYR A 500 9.11 -31.20 9.70
C TYR A 500 10.36 -31.74 9.02
N ALA A 501 11.29 -30.87 8.64
CA ALA A 501 12.54 -31.30 8.01
C ALA A 501 13.44 -32.08 9.00
N LEU A 502 13.56 -31.62 10.25
CA LEU A 502 14.28 -32.28 11.32
C LEU A 502 13.68 -33.67 11.64
N GLU A 503 12.37 -33.76 11.68
CA GLU A 503 11.67 -35.04 11.88
C GLU A 503 11.99 -36.06 10.78
N ARG A 504 12.05 -35.58 9.51
CA ARG A 504 12.39 -36.44 8.36
C ARG A 504 13.82 -37.00 8.42
N VAL A 505 14.76 -36.31 9.07
CA VAL A 505 16.13 -36.80 9.32
C VAL A 505 16.30 -37.47 10.68
N GLY A 506 15.21 -37.72 11.42
CA GLY A 506 15.24 -38.42 12.69
C GLY A 506 15.69 -37.58 13.90
N ARG A 507 15.80 -36.24 13.77
CA ARG A 507 16.22 -35.33 14.84
C ARG A 507 15.00 -34.85 15.66
N GLY A 508 14.30 -35.81 16.30
CA GLY A 508 13.00 -35.60 16.94
C GLY A 508 13.00 -34.53 18.05
N GLU A 509 14.00 -34.53 18.95
CA GLU A 509 14.07 -33.54 20.05
C GLU A 509 14.28 -32.12 19.53
N GLU A 510 15.03 -31.95 18.45
CA GLU A 510 15.20 -30.64 17.82
C GLU A 510 13.91 -30.21 17.11
N ALA A 511 13.23 -31.16 16.45
CA ALA A 511 11.91 -30.90 15.87
C ALA A 511 10.88 -30.42 16.92
N ALA A 512 10.88 -31.10 18.09
CA ALA A 512 10.05 -30.72 19.23
C ALA A 512 10.28 -29.27 19.65
N SER A 513 11.53 -28.85 19.78
CA SER A 513 11.88 -27.46 20.11
C SER A 513 11.35 -26.47 19.09
N GLN A 514 11.35 -26.82 17.79
CA GLN A 514 10.85 -25.95 16.73
C GLN A 514 9.32 -25.88 16.73
N TYR A 515 8.60 -26.98 16.94
CA TYR A 515 7.14 -26.94 17.05
C TYR A 515 6.67 -26.13 18.26
N GLN A 516 7.34 -26.25 19.41
CA GLN A 516 7.07 -25.43 20.58
C GLN A 516 7.33 -23.94 20.32
N ALA A 517 8.38 -23.59 19.58
CA ALA A 517 8.63 -22.21 19.14
C ALA A 517 7.49 -21.68 18.26
N ALA A 518 6.99 -22.48 17.32
CA ALA A 518 5.85 -22.11 16.46
C ALA A 518 4.57 -21.89 17.29
N ILE A 519 4.27 -22.77 18.26
CA ILE A 519 3.13 -22.62 19.18
C ILE A 519 3.27 -21.35 20.02
N LYS A 520 4.46 -21.06 20.56
CA LYS A 520 4.71 -19.85 21.35
C LYS A 520 4.43 -18.58 20.56
N LEU A 521 4.74 -18.57 19.26
CA LEU A 521 4.48 -17.43 18.36
C LEU A 521 3.00 -17.29 18.02
N LYS A 522 2.30 -18.41 17.78
CA LYS A 522 0.88 -18.42 17.39
C LYS A 522 0.08 -19.47 18.19
N PRO A 523 -0.18 -19.23 19.48
CA PRO A 523 -0.76 -20.24 20.41
C PRO A 523 -2.22 -20.60 20.11
N ARG A 524 -2.91 -19.85 19.26
CA ARG A 524 -4.30 -20.11 18.88
C ARG A 524 -4.43 -20.71 17.48
N SER A 525 -3.42 -21.44 17.01
CA SER A 525 -3.45 -22.08 15.71
C SER A 525 -3.39 -23.60 15.85
N ALA A 526 -4.50 -24.26 15.52
CA ALA A 526 -4.63 -25.72 15.55
C ALA A 526 -3.54 -26.45 14.77
N LYS A 527 -3.03 -25.86 13.69
CA LYS A 527 -1.98 -26.41 12.82
C LYS A 527 -0.68 -26.73 13.58
N TYR A 528 -0.23 -25.85 14.46
CA TYR A 528 1.03 -26.03 15.19
C TYR A 528 0.88 -27.05 16.32
N HIS A 529 -0.23 -27.04 17.03
CA HIS A 529 -0.57 -28.03 18.04
C HIS A 529 -0.69 -29.44 17.41
N TYR A 530 -1.32 -29.54 16.25
CA TYR A 530 -1.44 -30.81 15.51
C TYR A 530 -0.07 -31.39 15.11
N ALA A 531 0.84 -30.55 14.59
CA ALA A 531 2.18 -30.99 14.21
C ALA A 531 2.97 -31.50 15.44
N TRP A 532 2.89 -30.75 16.55
CA TRP A 532 3.52 -31.13 17.80
C TRP A 532 2.94 -32.44 18.37
N ALA A 533 1.62 -32.57 18.42
CA ALA A 533 0.93 -33.77 18.87
C ALA A 533 1.31 -35.02 18.05
N THR A 534 1.43 -34.85 16.73
CA THR A 534 1.84 -35.94 15.82
C THR A 534 3.27 -36.41 16.09
N LEU A 535 4.21 -35.50 16.39
CA LEU A 535 5.56 -35.85 16.79
C LEU A 535 5.57 -36.57 18.15
N LEU A 536 4.79 -36.10 19.13
CA LEU A 536 4.64 -36.74 20.45
C LEU A 536 4.16 -38.18 20.32
N LEU A 537 3.19 -38.45 19.43
CA LEU A 537 2.75 -39.82 19.12
C LEU A 537 3.93 -40.70 18.62
N LYS A 538 4.72 -40.17 17.69
CA LYS A 538 5.89 -40.90 17.17
C LYS A 538 6.95 -41.16 18.24
N MET A 539 7.06 -40.24 19.21
CA MET A 539 7.95 -40.38 20.38
C MET A 539 7.35 -41.26 21.48
N GLN A 540 6.16 -41.83 21.29
CA GLN A 540 5.41 -42.64 22.28
C GLN A 540 5.03 -41.88 23.56
N ARG A 541 4.94 -40.55 23.48
CA ARG A 541 4.50 -39.67 24.60
C ARG A 541 2.98 -39.47 24.51
N LEU A 542 2.24 -40.58 24.78
CA LEU A 542 0.81 -40.67 24.46
C LEU A 542 -0.04 -39.65 25.21
N ASP A 543 0.18 -39.45 26.52
CA ASP A 543 -0.62 -38.52 27.32
C ASP A 543 -0.45 -37.07 26.85
N GLU A 544 0.79 -36.69 26.54
CA GLU A 544 1.06 -35.35 26.02
C GLU A 544 0.49 -35.14 24.61
N ALA A 545 0.55 -36.17 23.76
CA ALA A 545 -0.05 -36.16 22.45
C ALA A 545 -1.58 -35.95 22.53
N GLY A 546 -2.25 -36.67 23.45
CA GLY A 546 -3.66 -36.55 23.71
C GLY A 546 -4.03 -35.11 24.11
N ALA A 547 -3.30 -34.55 25.08
CA ALA A 547 -3.54 -33.17 25.53
C ALA A 547 -3.39 -32.14 24.39
N GLU A 548 -2.39 -32.29 23.52
CA GLU A 548 -2.20 -31.38 22.39
C GLU A 548 -3.26 -31.56 21.31
N PHE A 549 -3.75 -32.80 21.03
CA PHE A 549 -4.89 -33.00 20.13
C PHE A 549 -6.19 -32.44 20.71
N GLU A 550 -6.39 -32.48 22.01
CA GLU A 550 -7.51 -31.79 22.65
C GLU A 550 -7.42 -30.28 22.43
N GLN A 551 -6.22 -29.67 22.51
CA GLN A 551 -6.05 -28.26 22.16
C GLN A 551 -6.41 -28.02 20.68
N VAL A 552 -6.08 -28.93 19.76
CA VAL A 552 -6.54 -28.83 18.36
C VAL A 552 -8.06 -28.78 18.31
N LEU A 553 -8.79 -29.65 19.02
CA LEU A 553 -10.24 -29.67 19.02
C LEU A 553 -10.89 -28.44 19.69
N GLN A 554 -10.23 -27.86 20.70
CA GLN A 554 -10.68 -26.59 21.29
C GLN A 554 -10.60 -25.44 20.31
N LEU A 555 -9.61 -25.47 19.39
CA LEU A 555 -9.39 -24.44 18.37
C LEU A 555 -10.18 -24.72 17.09
N ASP A 556 -10.36 -25.97 16.74
CA ASP A 556 -11.08 -26.47 15.56
C ASP A 556 -11.86 -27.76 15.91
N ALA A 557 -13.06 -27.60 16.44
CA ALA A 557 -13.92 -28.71 16.86
C ALA A 557 -14.39 -29.61 15.70
N LYS A 558 -14.12 -29.26 14.45
CA LYS A 558 -14.48 -30.07 13.26
C LYS A 558 -13.28 -30.78 12.64
N ASN A 559 -12.18 -30.89 13.33
CA ASN A 559 -10.99 -31.56 12.87
C ASN A 559 -11.12 -33.08 12.99
N ALA A 560 -11.51 -33.73 11.91
CA ALA A 560 -11.69 -35.19 11.86
C ALA A 560 -10.40 -35.96 12.18
N GLU A 561 -9.24 -35.45 11.73
CA GLU A 561 -7.94 -36.07 12.01
C GLU A 561 -7.57 -36.00 13.49
N ALA A 562 -7.89 -34.91 14.18
CA ALA A 562 -7.66 -34.80 15.62
C ALA A 562 -8.54 -35.77 16.41
N HIS A 563 -9.81 -35.90 16.04
CA HIS A 563 -10.67 -36.93 16.62
C HIS A 563 -10.12 -38.35 16.38
N PHE A 564 -9.68 -38.66 15.18
CA PHE A 564 -9.05 -39.94 14.87
C PHE A 564 -7.80 -40.16 15.73
N ALA A 565 -6.94 -39.16 15.84
CA ALA A 565 -5.70 -39.27 16.63
C ALA A 565 -5.96 -39.47 18.12
N ILE A 566 -6.94 -38.75 18.72
CA ILE A 566 -7.35 -38.96 20.12
C ILE A 566 -7.92 -40.36 20.29
N GLY A 567 -8.73 -40.83 19.35
CA GLY A 567 -9.21 -42.22 19.36
C GLY A 567 -8.06 -43.25 19.39
N ASN A 568 -7.02 -43.02 18.59
CA ASN A 568 -5.82 -43.87 18.62
C ASN A 568 -5.07 -43.82 19.96
N VAL A 569 -4.92 -42.61 20.55
CA VAL A 569 -4.31 -42.45 21.88
C VAL A 569 -5.15 -43.15 22.96
N ALA A 570 -6.44 -42.95 22.96
CA ALA A 570 -7.34 -43.61 23.92
C ALA A 570 -7.28 -45.12 23.79
N LEU A 571 -7.27 -45.65 22.54
CA LEU A 571 -7.15 -47.08 22.31
C LEU A 571 -5.81 -47.66 22.82
N ALA A 572 -4.70 -46.93 22.56
CA ALA A 572 -3.39 -47.31 23.07
C ALA A 572 -3.30 -47.34 24.59
N ASN A 573 -4.08 -46.44 25.26
CA ASN A 573 -4.20 -46.39 26.72
C ASN A 573 -5.26 -47.37 27.28
N GLY A 574 -5.87 -48.21 26.44
CA GLY A 574 -6.89 -49.20 26.81
C GLY A 574 -8.31 -48.66 26.98
N GLY A 575 -8.56 -47.41 26.61
CA GLY A 575 -9.86 -46.72 26.70
C GLY A 575 -10.76 -46.96 25.46
N ALA A 576 -11.22 -48.18 25.26
CA ALA A 576 -12.00 -48.54 24.07
C ALA A 576 -13.29 -47.72 23.88
N GLU A 577 -14.02 -47.41 24.95
CA GLU A 577 -15.23 -46.60 24.88
C GLU A 577 -14.95 -45.13 24.47
N GLU A 578 -13.86 -44.59 24.93
CA GLU A 578 -13.42 -43.24 24.55
C GLU A 578 -12.98 -43.21 23.09
N ALA A 579 -12.20 -44.21 22.66
CA ALA A 579 -11.77 -44.37 21.29
C ALA A 579 -12.97 -44.47 20.33
N GLU A 580 -13.98 -45.30 20.70
CA GLU A 580 -15.23 -45.43 19.94
C GLU A 580 -15.91 -44.07 19.72
N ARG A 581 -16.11 -43.29 20.77
CA ARG A 581 -16.74 -41.96 20.66
C ARG A 581 -15.99 -41.05 19.69
N HIS A 582 -14.68 -41.02 19.77
CA HIS A 582 -13.88 -40.19 18.90
C HIS A 582 -13.85 -40.68 17.45
N TYR A 583 -13.83 -42.00 17.19
CA TYR A 583 -13.91 -42.54 15.82
C TYR A 583 -15.27 -42.32 15.20
N VAL A 584 -16.34 -42.43 15.95
CA VAL A 584 -17.71 -42.12 15.46
C VAL A 584 -17.79 -40.64 15.06
N GLU A 585 -17.24 -39.75 15.86
CA GLU A 585 -17.23 -38.32 15.54
C GLU A 585 -16.32 -38.02 14.32
N ALA A 586 -15.16 -38.65 14.22
CA ALA A 586 -14.30 -38.55 13.05
C ALA A 586 -15.03 -39.00 11.77
N LEU A 587 -15.77 -40.12 11.82
CA LEU A 587 -16.58 -40.61 10.70
C LEU A 587 -17.79 -39.72 10.40
N ARG A 588 -18.35 -39.06 11.40
CA ARG A 588 -19.43 -38.08 11.18
C ARG A 588 -18.90 -36.86 10.39
N LEU A 589 -17.67 -36.45 10.65
CA LEU A 589 -17.01 -35.32 9.98
C LEU A 589 -16.46 -35.72 8.61
N ASP A 590 -15.85 -36.91 8.47
CA ASP A 590 -15.40 -37.50 7.21
C ASP A 590 -15.89 -38.94 7.04
N PRO A 591 -17.06 -39.16 6.43
CA PRO A 591 -17.63 -40.50 6.26
C PRO A 591 -16.87 -41.44 5.33
N LYS A 592 -15.86 -40.94 4.59
CA LYS A 592 -15.14 -41.73 3.57
C LYS A 592 -13.88 -42.43 4.09
N ARG A 593 -13.60 -42.31 5.39
CA ARG A 593 -12.42 -42.91 6.02
C ARG A 593 -12.61 -44.42 6.25
N ALA A 594 -12.13 -45.21 5.30
CA ALA A 594 -12.19 -46.68 5.36
C ALA A 594 -11.30 -47.26 6.48
N ASP A 595 -10.16 -46.62 6.75
CA ASP A 595 -9.24 -46.97 7.85
C ASP A 595 -9.90 -46.83 9.23
N ILE A 596 -10.59 -45.73 9.49
CA ILE A 596 -11.31 -45.51 10.77
C ILE A 596 -12.42 -46.53 10.94
N ARG A 597 -13.14 -46.85 9.86
CA ARG A 597 -14.20 -47.90 9.90
C ARG A 597 -13.64 -49.25 10.26
N THR A 598 -12.47 -49.60 9.73
CA THR A 598 -11.82 -50.87 10.08
C THR A 598 -11.50 -50.95 11.56
N VAL A 599 -10.87 -49.92 12.12
CA VAL A 599 -10.52 -49.85 13.57
C VAL A 599 -11.76 -49.84 14.44
N LEU A 600 -12.82 -49.12 14.04
CA LEU A 600 -14.11 -49.11 14.77
C LEU A 600 -14.76 -50.50 14.73
N GLY A 601 -14.67 -51.20 13.60
CA GLY A 601 -15.08 -52.60 13.46
C GLY A 601 -14.32 -53.52 14.42
N ASP A 602 -13.00 -53.29 14.57
CA ASP A 602 -12.14 -54.05 15.51
C ASP A 602 -12.62 -53.86 16.97
N ILE A 603 -12.92 -52.63 17.35
CA ILE A 603 -13.45 -52.30 18.69
C ILE A 603 -14.79 -53.02 18.92
N TYR A 604 -15.74 -52.91 17.98
CA TYR A 604 -17.02 -53.62 18.11
C TYR A 604 -16.88 -55.14 18.16
N PHE A 605 -15.94 -55.68 17.40
CA PHE A 605 -15.67 -57.13 17.45
C PHE A 605 -15.10 -57.56 18.82
N GLN A 606 -14.18 -56.80 19.37
CA GLN A 606 -13.60 -57.08 20.71
C GLN A 606 -14.64 -56.92 21.82
N GLN A 607 -15.59 -56.00 21.70
CA GLN A 607 -16.71 -55.81 22.63
C GLN A 607 -17.82 -56.88 22.47
N GLY A 608 -17.70 -57.80 21.49
CA GLY A 608 -18.71 -58.82 21.20
C GLY A 608 -19.89 -58.30 20.38
N HIS A 609 -19.84 -57.08 19.88
CA HIS A 609 -20.85 -56.49 19.01
C HIS A 609 -20.67 -56.89 17.54
N VAL A 610 -20.69 -58.20 17.28
CA VAL A 610 -20.26 -58.82 16.01
C VAL A 610 -21.02 -58.26 14.81
N SER A 611 -22.34 -58.08 14.93
CA SER A 611 -23.15 -57.52 13.82
C SER A 611 -22.74 -56.08 13.46
N GLN A 612 -22.43 -55.24 14.44
CA GLN A 612 -21.93 -53.88 14.21
C GLN A 612 -20.55 -53.88 13.55
N ALA A 613 -19.65 -54.79 14.00
CA ALA A 613 -18.36 -54.98 13.39
C ALA A 613 -18.44 -55.35 11.90
N ILE A 614 -19.30 -56.31 11.56
CA ILE A 614 -19.57 -56.70 10.15
C ILE A 614 -19.97 -55.49 9.30
N VAL A 615 -20.89 -54.67 9.77
CA VAL A 615 -21.35 -53.48 9.04
C VAL A 615 -20.19 -52.50 8.80
N GLN A 616 -19.33 -52.28 9.81
CA GLN A 616 -18.19 -51.37 9.64
C GLN A 616 -17.14 -51.93 8.65
N TYR A 617 -16.83 -53.22 8.68
CA TYR A 617 -15.91 -53.82 7.73
C TYR A 617 -16.42 -53.83 6.31
N GLU A 618 -17.72 -54.15 6.12
CA GLU A 618 -18.35 -54.10 4.80
C GLU A 618 -18.31 -52.71 4.19
N GLU A 619 -18.61 -51.69 4.99
CA GLU A 619 -18.55 -50.32 4.55
C GLU A 619 -17.12 -49.86 4.28
N ALA A 620 -16.12 -50.30 5.10
CA ALA A 620 -14.72 -50.04 4.84
C ALA A 620 -14.28 -50.61 3.49
N LEU A 621 -14.65 -51.86 3.19
CA LEU A 621 -14.35 -52.53 1.92
C LEU A 621 -15.10 -51.91 0.74
N ARG A 622 -16.33 -51.42 0.96
CA ARG A 622 -17.06 -50.68 -0.08
C ARG A 622 -16.33 -49.38 -0.47
N LEU A 623 -15.72 -48.68 0.51
CA LEU A 623 -14.97 -47.47 0.28
C LEU A 623 -13.57 -47.73 -0.29
N ASN A 624 -12.91 -48.80 0.17
CA ASN A 624 -11.61 -49.21 -0.30
C ASN A 624 -11.52 -50.75 -0.37
N PRO A 625 -11.78 -51.35 -1.51
CA PRO A 625 -11.75 -52.81 -1.70
C PRO A 625 -10.36 -53.46 -1.51
N ALA A 626 -9.29 -52.69 -1.49
CA ALA A 626 -7.93 -53.17 -1.34
C ALA A 626 -7.46 -53.32 0.12
N LEU A 627 -8.35 -53.10 1.10
CA LEU A 627 -8.02 -53.23 2.53
C LEU A 627 -8.03 -54.70 2.97
N SER A 628 -6.87 -55.40 2.81
CA SER A 628 -6.72 -56.82 3.15
C SER A 628 -7.03 -57.16 4.62
N ASN A 629 -6.68 -56.27 5.55
CA ASN A 629 -7.00 -56.42 6.97
C ASN A 629 -8.52 -56.33 7.24
N ALA A 630 -9.25 -55.41 6.61
CA ALA A 630 -10.72 -55.34 6.73
C ALA A 630 -11.40 -56.60 6.16
N GLU A 631 -10.89 -57.16 5.07
CA GLU A 631 -11.39 -58.40 4.50
C GLU A 631 -11.19 -59.61 5.42
N GLU A 632 -10.00 -59.72 6.00
CA GLU A 632 -9.69 -60.78 6.97
C GLU A 632 -10.57 -60.64 8.23
N HIS A 633 -10.67 -59.43 8.79
CA HIS A 633 -11.47 -59.17 9.99
C HIS A 633 -12.97 -59.39 9.72
N LEU A 634 -13.48 -59.04 8.54
CA LEU A 634 -14.85 -59.38 8.12
C LEU A 634 -15.08 -60.88 8.09
N ARG A 635 -14.17 -61.67 7.53
CA ARG A 635 -14.25 -63.10 7.48
C ARG A 635 -14.30 -63.72 8.88
N LEU A 636 -13.44 -63.23 9.78
CA LEU A 636 -13.42 -63.67 11.17
C LEU A 636 -14.74 -63.31 11.90
N ALA A 637 -15.24 -62.10 11.73
CA ALA A 637 -16.49 -61.67 12.31
C ALA A 637 -17.69 -62.50 11.83
N ARG A 638 -17.81 -62.77 10.54
CA ARG A 638 -18.87 -63.64 9.97
C ARG A 638 -18.79 -65.09 10.46
N SER A 639 -17.56 -65.64 10.65
CA SER A 639 -17.42 -66.98 11.19
C SER A 639 -17.82 -67.08 12.67
N SER A 640 -17.67 -66.00 13.42
CA SER A 640 -18.09 -65.91 14.83
C SER A 640 -19.60 -65.79 14.95
N ASP A 641 -20.25 -65.05 14.05
CA ASP A 641 -21.71 -64.89 14.00
C ASP A 641 -22.42 -66.20 13.64
N SER A 642 -21.89 -66.95 12.66
CA SER A 642 -22.42 -68.26 12.27
C SER A 642 -22.35 -69.33 13.37
N ARG A 643 -21.40 -69.27 14.28
CA ARG A 643 -21.33 -70.14 15.47
C ARG A 643 -22.43 -69.85 16.51
N PHE A 644 -22.80 -68.57 16.67
CA PHE A 644 -23.88 -68.16 17.56
C PHE A 644 -25.27 -68.53 17.01
N GLN A 645 -25.49 -68.51 15.70
CA GLN A 645 -26.75 -68.94 15.09
C GLN A 645 -26.95 -70.46 15.13
N SER A 646 -25.89 -71.27 15.23
CA SER A 646 -25.97 -72.71 15.34
C SER A 646 -26.15 -73.26 16.75
N THR A 647 -26.07 -72.37 17.79
CA THR A 647 -26.18 -72.75 19.20
C THR A 647 -27.47 -72.25 19.88
N SER A 648 -28.41 -71.63 19.16
CA SER A 648 -29.74 -71.35 19.64
C SER A 648 -30.69 -72.54 19.36
N PRO A 649 -31.26 -73.16 20.36
CA PRO A 649 -32.13 -74.34 20.23
C PRO A 649 -33.45 -74.06 19.48
#